data_339762e1bd8a300c6eb295fb0101b797
#
_entry.id   339762e1bd8a300c6eb295fb0101b797
#
_cell.length_a   1.000
_cell.length_b   1.000
_cell.length_c   1.000
_cell.angle_alpha   90.00
_cell.angle_beta   90.00
_cell.angle_gamma   90.00
#
_symmetry.space_group_name_H-M   'P 1'
#
loop_
_entity.id
_entity.type
_entity.pdbx_description
1 polymer ?
#
loop_
_entity_poly.entity_id
_entity_poly.type
_entity_poly.pdbx_seq_one_letter_code
_entity_poly.pdbx_strand_id
1 'polypeptide(L)'
;MIKNEVKTTCSYCGVGCGIIVKKDHNNKVFVEGDKEHPVNRGMLCSKGMNLHYVANDTSDRILYPEMRWSRSHPLERVTWDDALDRAANVFKSIIKKYGPDSVAFYVSGQSLTEEYYIANKLTKGFLGTNNIDTNSRLCMSSAVVGYKKTFGEDSVPISYADIELADCFLITGANPAWCHPILFRRIEQHKDKNPNTKIIVIDPRKTDSANFADLHLQLLPGTDIILYNALGRCLYKRGLIDEDFINNHTEGFDDYKKQIFSISLKQASKLCGVPEKDIRRAADYIGLSKGFISMWAMGLNQSVVGTDKNYALLNLSLITGQVGKPGSGPFSLTGQPNAMGGREVGGMANLLAVHKDLQNEGHRREVAQFWGVDNINPKPGLTATEMFDALESGKLKAIWIACTNPLVSLPNTHRIEKAMKNAKFVVVQDISYKSDTVVYADLVLPAAGWLEKEGTMTNSERRISYLPKEINPPGEARPDVEIFCDFAKRMGFRGFNYNSTDEIYDEYAAMTKGTNIDVSFLNYDRLKNEGTFQWPVNEYRHTGTPRLFEDKIFYTPSQKAIFNIPKSIENTSVQPNDDFPLILTTGRVRDQWHTMTKTGKVARLKTHYPTPVLEINPVDAFLNKIKDGDITEIKSKNGLVRVRAKVTDTIKKGVVFLPMHWGKQLQSDLNRANNLTNTLVDPQSKEPDFKFTTVSVSKYKKPVEKIIIAGAGAAAFRFVQNYRENNEVDEIHVFSKEPHLFYNRVLLPEYVTEELSWEQLLKIKKIELNKLNIKVHPEIFINKIDQKNKVVTDSNGFTHVFDKLILATGSRAFIPKDVQIDLPGRFTMRNKSDADAFKAYLEATNLPPEEQHVVIVGGGLLGLELAAAMKHKNFKITIVQRASRLMERQLDMVSSKL
;
A
#
# COMPACT_ATOMS: atom_id res chain seq x y z
N MET A 1 20.09 25.81 -14.23
CA MET A 1 20.94 26.00 -13.03
C MET A 1 20.09 25.64 -11.80
N ILE A 2 20.66 24.91 -10.84
CA ILE A 2 20.02 24.56 -9.56
C ILE A 2 19.96 25.83 -8.71
N LYS A 3 18.78 26.16 -8.19
CA LYS A 3 18.55 27.46 -7.54
C LYS A 3 18.79 27.42 -6.01
N ASN A 4 18.53 26.30 -5.34
CA ASN A 4 18.74 26.11 -3.89
C ASN A 4 18.94 24.65 -3.58
N GLU A 5 19.82 24.36 -2.63
CA GLU A 5 19.99 23.02 -2.01
C GLU A 5 19.55 23.10 -0.56
N VAL A 6 18.69 22.15 -0.14
CA VAL A 6 18.17 22.09 1.21
C VAL A 6 18.29 20.66 1.76
N LYS A 7 18.83 20.54 2.96
CA LYS A 7 18.92 19.28 3.70
C LYS A 7 17.59 18.96 4.36
N THR A 8 17.13 17.71 4.24
CA THR A 8 15.90 17.21 4.85
C THR A 8 15.99 15.71 5.08
N THR A 9 14.91 15.09 5.56
CA THR A 9 14.85 13.66 5.85
C THR A 9 13.83 12.97 4.94
N CYS A 10 14.16 11.73 4.56
CA CYS A 10 13.29 10.88 3.77
C CYS A 10 12.01 10.50 4.54
N SER A 11 10.85 10.79 3.97
CA SER A 11 9.55 10.53 4.58
C SER A 11 8.97 9.13 4.30
N TYR A 12 9.80 8.14 3.90
CA TYR A 12 9.31 6.77 3.69
C TYR A 12 9.35 5.91 4.95
N CYS A 13 10.52 5.59 5.47
CA CYS A 13 10.65 4.60 6.55
C CYS A 13 11.40 5.13 7.76
N GLY A 14 11.30 4.40 8.87
CA GLY A 14 11.94 4.73 10.14
C GLY A 14 13.47 4.71 10.15
N VAL A 15 14.12 4.47 9.01
CA VAL A 15 15.58 4.64 8.88
C VAL A 15 15.97 6.12 9.02
N GLY A 16 15.18 7.06 8.49
CA GLY A 16 15.46 8.49 8.61
C GLY A 16 16.67 8.94 7.79
N CYS A 17 16.76 8.50 6.52
CA CYS A 17 17.88 8.87 5.63
C CYS A 17 17.91 10.37 5.35
N GLY A 18 19.07 11.01 5.45
CA GLY A 18 19.27 12.37 5.02
C GLY A 18 19.24 12.52 3.51
N ILE A 19 18.55 13.55 3.06
CA ILE A 19 18.34 13.88 1.65
C ILE A 19 18.71 15.33 1.41
N ILE A 20 19.34 15.60 0.27
CA ILE A 20 19.48 16.93 -0.30
C ILE A 20 18.38 17.10 -1.35
N VAL A 21 17.57 18.11 -1.17
CA VAL A 21 16.54 18.53 -2.13
C VAL A 21 17.10 19.65 -2.99
N LYS A 22 16.94 19.51 -4.31
CA LYS A 22 17.34 20.50 -5.32
C LYS A 22 16.12 20.91 -6.12
N LYS A 23 16.02 22.19 -6.44
CA LYS A 23 14.94 22.73 -7.29
C LYS A 23 15.51 23.35 -8.55
N ASP A 24 14.90 23.06 -9.72
CA ASP A 24 15.23 23.75 -10.96
C ASP A 24 14.48 25.09 -11.08
N HIS A 25 14.69 25.78 -12.19
CA HIS A 25 14.04 27.07 -12.48
C HIS A 25 12.51 26.98 -12.63
N ASN A 26 11.95 25.76 -12.84
CA ASN A 26 10.52 25.49 -12.91
C ASN A 26 9.96 24.98 -11.58
N ASN A 27 10.71 25.11 -10.47
CA ASN A 27 10.39 24.58 -9.16
C ASN A 27 10.24 23.04 -9.11
N LYS A 28 10.72 22.32 -10.12
CA LYS A 28 10.72 20.85 -10.10
C LYS A 28 11.75 20.34 -9.12
N VAL A 29 11.31 19.44 -8.26
CA VAL A 29 12.11 18.86 -7.16
C VAL A 29 12.90 17.66 -7.66
N PHE A 30 14.16 17.58 -7.24
CA PHE A 30 15.06 16.44 -7.37
C PHE A 30 15.63 16.08 -6.00
N VAL A 31 16.03 14.84 -5.84
CA VAL A 31 16.57 14.34 -4.56
C VAL A 31 17.88 13.59 -4.79
N GLU A 32 18.81 13.78 -3.86
CA GLU A 32 20.02 12.96 -3.74
C GLU A 32 20.28 12.67 -2.26
N GLY A 33 21.16 11.71 -1.97
CA GLY A 33 21.48 11.36 -0.59
C GLY A 33 22.50 12.33 0.00
N ASP A 34 22.27 12.78 1.24
CA ASP A 34 23.22 13.61 1.98
C ASP A 34 24.41 12.76 2.45
N LYS A 35 25.59 13.04 1.92
CA LYS A 35 26.84 12.32 2.21
C LYS A 35 27.33 12.53 3.65
N GLU A 36 26.96 13.67 4.24
CA GLU A 36 27.37 14.04 5.60
C GLU A 36 26.42 13.47 6.67
N HIS A 37 25.22 13.05 6.25
CA HIS A 37 24.22 12.56 7.19
C HIS A 37 24.62 11.21 7.80
N PRO A 38 24.64 11.08 9.16
CA PRO A 38 25.19 9.90 9.85
C PRO A 38 24.44 8.60 9.58
N VAL A 39 23.17 8.69 9.21
CA VAL A 39 22.30 7.52 8.96
C VAL A 39 22.68 6.81 7.67
N ASN A 40 22.69 7.52 6.56
CA ASN A 40 22.78 6.92 5.22
C ASN A 40 24.04 7.27 4.44
N ARG A 41 24.83 8.23 4.88
CA ARG A 41 26.13 8.59 4.27
C ARG A 41 26.04 8.69 2.74
N GLY A 42 25.00 9.36 2.25
CA GLY A 42 24.72 9.54 0.84
C GLY A 42 23.95 8.41 0.14
N MET A 43 23.80 7.25 0.75
CA MET A 43 23.09 6.12 0.15
C MET A 43 21.56 6.33 0.21
N LEU A 44 20.86 6.01 -0.89
CA LEU A 44 19.40 5.96 -0.95
C LEU A 44 18.93 4.64 -1.56
N CYS A 45 17.78 4.16 -1.09
CA CYS A 45 17.11 3.01 -1.68
C CYS A 45 16.24 3.43 -2.88
N SER A 46 15.71 2.45 -3.64
CA SER A 46 14.84 2.70 -4.80
C SER A 46 13.67 3.64 -4.48
N LYS A 47 13.07 3.53 -3.31
CA LYS A 47 11.98 4.42 -2.88
C LYS A 47 12.50 5.84 -2.61
N GLY A 48 13.58 5.97 -1.84
CA GLY A 48 14.19 7.28 -1.50
C GLY A 48 14.65 8.06 -2.73
N MET A 49 15.30 7.39 -3.70
CA MET A 49 15.72 8.02 -4.96
C MET A 49 14.54 8.55 -5.79
N ASN A 50 13.35 8.00 -5.61
CA ASN A 50 12.14 8.40 -6.33
C ASN A 50 11.17 9.23 -5.47
N LEU A 51 11.60 9.73 -4.32
CA LEU A 51 10.72 10.48 -3.41
C LEU A 51 10.22 11.80 -4.03
N HIS A 52 11.00 12.42 -4.91
CA HIS A 52 10.65 13.65 -5.63
C HIS A 52 9.32 13.54 -6.42
N TYR A 53 8.91 12.35 -6.85
CA TYR A 53 7.61 12.16 -7.51
C TYR A 53 6.43 12.51 -6.59
N VAL A 54 6.59 12.40 -5.27
CA VAL A 54 5.53 12.77 -4.31
C VAL A 54 5.26 14.27 -4.35
N ALA A 55 6.30 15.08 -4.52
CA ALA A 55 6.20 16.54 -4.63
C ALA A 55 5.81 17.00 -6.05
N ASN A 56 6.33 16.32 -7.09
CA ASN A 56 6.16 16.75 -8.48
C ASN A 56 4.84 16.28 -9.12
N ASP A 57 4.27 15.15 -8.66
CA ASP A 57 3.03 14.62 -9.23
C ASP A 57 1.85 14.88 -8.29
N THR A 58 1.03 15.85 -8.67
CA THR A 58 -0.16 16.27 -7.95
C THR A 58 -1.47 15.74 -8.56
N SER A 59 -1.39 14.82 -9.53
CA SER A 59 -2.53 14.36 -10.32
C SER A 59 -3.64 13.65 -9.52
N ASP A 60 -3.31 13.07 -8.36
CA ASP A 60 -4.26 12.40 -7.47
C ASP A 60 -4.46 13.13 -6.13
N ARG A 61 -3.96 14.38 -6.03
CA ARG A 61 -4.03 15.16 -4.79
C ARG A 61 -5.45 15.65 -4.50
N ILE A 62 -5.82 15.55 -3.24
CA ILE A 62 -6.97 16.28 -2.70
C ILE A 62 -6.55 17.74 -2.60
N LEU A 63 -7.26 18.61 -3.31
CA LEU A 63 -6.88 20.02 -3.47
C LEU A 63 -7.74 20.98 -2.63
N TYR A 64 -8.96 20.59 -2.34
CA TYR A 64 -9.96 21.45 -1.71
C TYR A 64 -10.71 20.66 -0.64
N PRO A 65 -11.25 21.33 0.40
CA PRO A 65 -12.21 20.69 1.29
C PRO A 65 -13.48 20.29 0.52
N GLU A 66 -13.96 19.08 0.80
CA GLU A 66 -15.18 18.54 0.17
C GLU A 66 -16.07 17.92 1.23
N MET A 67 -17.38 18.12 1.12
CA MET A 67 -18.35 17.48 2.00
C MET A 67 -19.61 17.03 1.27
N ARG A 68 -20.35 16.13 1.89
CA ARG A 68 -21.69 15.71 1.45
C ARG A 68 -22.66 15.73 2.62
N TRP A 69 -23.89 16.12 2.36
CA TRP A 69 -24.94 16.19 3.38
C TRP A 69 -25.45 14.80 3.79
N SER A 70 -25.49 13.86 2.87
CA SER A 70 -25.78 12.46 3.11
C SER A 70 -24.92 11.59 2.19
N ARG A 71 -24.78 10.29 2.50
CA ARG A 71 -23.99 9.35 1.70
C ARG A 71 -24.60 9.00 0.34
N SER A 72 -25.83 9.40 0.09
CA SER A 72 -26.46 9.29 -1.23
C SER A 72 -26.09 10.45 -2.18
N HIS A 73 -25.47 11.52 -1.66
CA HIS A 73 -25.01 12.65 -2.44
C HIS A 73 -23.50 12.54 -2.74
N PRO A 74 -23.02 13.11 -3.84
CA PRO A 74 -21.60 13.25 -4.10
C PRO A 74 -20.93 14.15 -3.05
N LEU A 75 -19.60 14.05 -2.97
CA LEU A 75 -18.78 15.06 -2.28
C LEU A 75 -18.74 16.32 -3.15
N GLU A 76 -18.93 17.47 -2.54
CA GLU A 76 -18.91 18.78 -3.20
C GLU A 76 -17.88 19.68 -2.51
N ARG A 77 -17.18 20.48 -3.31
CA ARG A 77 -16.22 21.45 -2.79
C ARG A 77 -16.93 22.49 -1.91
N VAL A 78 -16.31 22.77 -0.77
CA VAL A 78 -16.75 23.78 0.20
C VAL A 78 -15.58 24.65 0.64
N THR A 79 -15.86 25.70 1.40
CA THR A 79 -14.81 26.49 2.05
C THR A 79 -14.23 25.76 3.26
N TRP A 80 -13.05 26.14 3.70
CA TRP A 80 -12.48 25.66 4.96
C TRP A 80 -13.36 25.98 6.17
N ASP A 81 -13.99 27.17 6.16
CA ASP A 81 -14.88 27.58 7.24
C ASP A 81 -16.09 26.66 7.33
N ASP A 82 -16.78 26.41 6.22
CA ASP A 82 -17.93 25.50 6.19
C ASP A 82 -17.54 24.08 6.62
N ALA A 83 -16.38 23.60 6.15
CA ALA A 83 -15.87 22.28 6.46
C ALA A 83 -15.60 22.08 7.95
N LEU A 84 -14.84 22.99 8.55
CA LEU A 84 -14.43 22.87 9.96
C LEU A 84 -15.55 23.26 10.91
N ASP A 85 -16.42 24.22 10.57
CA ASP A 85 -17.61 24.53 11.35
C ASP A 85 -18.55 23.33 11.41
N ARG A 86 -18.76 22.66 10.28
CA ARG A 86 -19.54 21.42 10.26
C ARG A 86 -18.89 20.33 11.14
N ALA A 87 -17.59 20.11 11.01
CA ALA A 87 -16.88 19.15 11.84
C ALA A 87 -17.07 19.45 13.33
N ALA A 88 -16.84 20.72 13.75
CA ALA A 88 -16.97 21.14 15.13
C ALA A 88 -18.41 20.99 15.64
N ASN A 89 -19.40 21.43 14.87
CA ASN A 89 -20.80 21.34 15.26
C ASN A 89 -21.28 19.89 15.41
N VAL A 90 -20.89 19.01 14.48
CA VAL A 90 -21.24 17.59 14.56
C VAL A 90 -20.55 16.91 15.75
N PHE A 91 -19.26 17.18 15.99
CA PHE A 91 -18.52 16.62 17.14
C PHE A 91 -19.12 17.13 18.45
N LYS A 92 -19.41 18.45 18.60
CA LYS A 92 -20.10 19.02 19.79
C LYS A 92 -21.42 18.32 20.04
N SER A 93 -22.24 18.16 19.01
CA SER A 93 -23.56 17.53 19.11
C SER A 93 -23.45 16.05 19.56
N ILE A 94 -22.51 15.31 18.97
CA ILE A 94 -22.27 13.90 19.30
C ILE A 94 -21.76 13.77 20.73
N ILE A 95 -20.78 14.56 21.12
CA ILE A 95 -20.19 14.54 22.47
C ILE A 95 -21.25 14.93 23.51
N LYS A 96 -22.04 16.01 23.26
CA LYS A 96 -23.12 16.41 24.14
C LYS A 96 -24.16 15.30 24.37
N LYS A 97 -24.46 14.51 23.32
CA LYS A 97 -25.51 13.48 23.37
C LYS A 97 -25.04 12.15 23.90
N TYR A 98 -23.80 11.76 23.58
CA TYR A 98 -23.30 10.40 23.82
C TYR A 98 -22.04 10.33 24.69
N GLY A 99 -21.52 11.49 25.12
CA GLY A 99 -20.27 11.60 25.86
C GLY A 99 -19.00 11.62 24.98
N PRO A 100 -17.84 11.99 25.56
CA PRO A 100 -16.59 12.16 24.83
C PRO A 100 -16.06 10.87 24.18
N ASP A 101 -16.31 9.71 24.78
CA ASP A 101 -15.87 8.42 24.24
C ASP A 101 -16.64 7.97 22.99
N SER A 102 -17.61 8.77 22.52
CA SER A 102 -18.35 8.52 21.29
C SER A 102 -17.65 9.02 20.01
N VAL A 103 -16.51 9.68 20.14
CA VAL A 103 -15.68 10.17 19.03
C VAL A 103 -14.27 9.60 19.13
N ALA A 104 -13.57 9.49 17.98
CA ALA A 104 -12.20 9.01 17.93
C ALA A 104 -11.36 9.68 16.83
N PHE A 105 -10.03 9.64 17.01
CA PHE A 105 -9.04 10.08 16.04
C PHE A 105 -8.12 8.90 15.69
N TYR A 106 -8.02 8.57 14.40
CA TYR A 106 -7.10 7.57 13.89
C TYR A 106 -6.05 8.23 13.01
N VAL A 107 -4.83 8.38 13.56
CA VAL A 107 -3.75 9.16 12.96
C VAL A 107 -2.65 8.26 12.38
N SER A 108 -1.61 8.85 11.80
CA SER A 108 -0.60 8.13 11.01
C SER A 108 0.80 8.26 11.58
N GLY A 109 1.58 7.16 11.59
CA GLY A 109 3.02 7.16 11.88
C GLY A 109 3.88 7.91 10.84
N GLN A 110 3.26 8.58 9.88
CA GLN A 110 3.91 9.47 8.92
C GLN A 110 3.66 10.95 9.25
N SER A 111 2.85 11.25 10.25
CA SER A 111 2.67 12.61 10.77
C SER A 111 3.94 13.11 11.44
N LEU A 112 4.18 14.41 11.38
CA LEU A 112 5.27 15.06 12.11
C LEU A 112 5.01 15.01 13.62
N THR A 113 6.04 15.17 14.43
CA THR A 113 5.93 15.11 15.90
C THR A 113 4.94 16.13 16.44
N GLU A 114 4.96 17.33 15.90
CA GLU A 114 4.07 18.45 16.24
C GLU A 114 2.61 18.13 15.91
N GLU A 115 2.36 17.49 14.79
CA GLU A 115 1.01 17.05 14.36
C GLU A 115 0.43 16.01 15.31
N TYR A 116 1.25 15.04 15.68
CA TYR A 116 0.89 14.04 16.68
C TYR A 116 0.63 14.67 18.05
N TYR A 117 1.52 15.61 18.46
CA TYR A 117 1.40 16.28 19.74
C TYR A 117 0.08 17.05 19.86
N ILE A 118 -0.26 17.86 18.85
CA ILE A 118 -1.51 18.62 18.82
C ILE A 118 -2.73 17.70 18.79
N ALA A 119 -2.71 16.63 17.98
CA ALA A 119 -3.81 15.67 17.93
C ALA A 119 -4.02 14.97 19.29
N ASN A 120 -2.93 14.61 19.97
CA ASN A 120 -2.97 13.99 21.29
C ASN A 120 -3.45 14.96 22.37
N LYS A 121 -2.91 16.18 22.42
CA LYS A 121 -3.33 17.26 23.33
C LYS A 121 -4.82 17.55 23.17
N LEU A 122 -5.27 17.73 21.92
CA LEU A 122 -6.69 17.96 21.60
C LEU A 122 -7.58 16.81 22.11
N THR A 123 -7.22 15.58 21.81
CA THR A 123 -8.10 14.42 22.09
C THR A 123 -8.14 14.12 23.57
N LYS A 124 -6.99 13.98 24.23
CA LYS A 124 -6.92 13.57 25.63
C LYS A 124 -7.15 14.70 26.62
N GLY A 125 -6.59 15.88 26.32
CA GLY A 125 -6.71 17.04 27.19
C GLY A 125 -8.07 17.72 27.07
N PHE A 126 -8.49 18.04 25.86
CA PHE A 126 -9.61 18.96 25.65
C PHE A 126 -10.92 18.29 25.27
N LEU A 127 -10.90 17.24 24.46
CA LEU A 127 -12.11 16.46 24.17
C LEU A 127 -12.43 15.49 25.32
N GLY A 128 -11.49 15.17 26.20
CA GLY A 128 -11.68 14.35 27.39
C GLY A 128 -11.81 12.85 27.09
N THR A 129 -11.31 12.39 25.95
CA THR A 129 -11.28 10.97 25.59
C THR A 129 -9.89 10.50 25.21
N ASN A 130 -9.55 9.26 25.53
CA ASN A 130 -8.28 8.63 25.10
C ASN A 130 -8.44 7.88 23.76
N ASN A 131 -9.53 8.07 23.02
CA ASN A 131 -9.79 7.46 21.72
C ASN A 131 -8.95 8.13 20.61
N ILE A 132 -7.64 8.11 20.75
CA ILE A 132 -6.68 8.41 19.71
C ILE A 132 -5.73 7.23 19.56
N ASP A 133 -5.62 6.70 18.34
CA ASP A 133 -4.64 5.65 18.04
C ASP A 133 -4.05 5.86 16.66
N THR A 134 -3.01 5.12 16.33
CA THR A 134 -2.25 5.30 15.11
C THR A 134 -2.04 3.96 14.42
N ASN A 135 -1.74 3.98 13.13
CA ASN A 135 -1.32 2.78 12.42
C ASN A 135 0.04 2.21 12.90
N SER A 136 0.77 2.93 13.79
CA SER A 136 1.90 2.36 14.54
C SER A 136 1.47 1.20 15.45
N ARG A 137 0.19 1.16 15.88
CA ARG A 137 -0.43 0.01 16.55
C ARG A 137 -0.28 -1.29 15.77
N LEU A 138 -0.35 -1.21 14.45
CA LEU A 138 -0.28 -2.36 13.54
C LEU A 138 1.16 -2.79 13.21
N CYS A 139 2.16 -2.17 13.85
CA CYS A 139 3.56 -2.30 13.43
C CYS A 139 4.50 -2.67 14.57
N MET A 140 4.48 -1.90 15.65
CA MET A 140 5.51 -1.95 16.69
C MET A 140 4.97 -2.07 18.12
N SER A 141 3.66 -2.17 18.32
CA SER A 141 3.09 -2.13 19.67
C SER A 141 3.54 -3.32 20.54
N SER A 142 3.77 -4.48 19.96
CA SER A 142 4.33 -5.64 20.66
C SER A 142 5.76 -5.40 21.12
N ALA A 143 6.60 -4.74 20.30
CA ALA A 143 7.95 -4.35 20.68
C ALA A 143 7.96 -3.28 21.77
N VAL A 144 7.04 -2.29 21.70
CA VAL A 144 6.86 -1.26 22.74
C VAL A 144 6.57 -1.89 24.10
N VAL A 145 5.62 -2.84 24.15
CA VAL A 145 5.33 -3.56 25.39
C VAL A 145 6.53 -4.38 25.84
N GLY A 146 7.23 -5.03 24.90
CA GLY A 146 8.46 -5.79 25.16
C GLY A 146 9.51 -4.93 25.86
N TYR A 147 9.88 -3.79 25.30
CA TYR A 147 10.85 -2.87 25.89
C TYR A 147 10.38 -2.33 27.24
N LYS A 148 9.12 -1.86 27.32
CA LYS A 148 8.55 -1.30 28.54
C LYS A 148 8.56 -2.29 29.69
N LYS A 149 8.29 -3.56 29.45
CA LYS A 149 8.31 -4.59 30.48
C LYS A 149 9.71 -5.08 30.82
N THR A 150 10.65 -5.02 29.87
CA THR A 150 12.03 -5.49 30.09
C THR A 150 12.93 -4.40 30.63
N PHE A 151 12.84 -3.18 30.10
CA PHE A 151 13.73 -2.05 30.42
C PHE A 151 13.07 -0.90 31.18
N GLY A 152 11.74 -0.96 31.38
CA GLY A 152 10.98 0.08 32.06
C GLY A 152 10.28 1.07 31.15
N GLU A 153 10.82 1.33 29.96
CA GLU A 153 10.26 2.25 28.97
C GLU A 153 10.39 1.75 27.52
N ASP A 154 9.69 2.43 26.60
CA ASP A 154 9.83 2.23 25.14
C ASP A 154 11.13 2.89 24.67
N SER A 155 12.24 2.20 24.84
CA SER A 155 13.57 2.71 24.54
C SER A 155 14.42 1.72 23.76
N VAL A 156 14.77 2.10 22.54
CA VAL A 156 15.72 1.34 21.71
C VAL A 156 17.13 1.64 22.22
N PRO A 157 17.88 0.64 22.75
CA PRO A 157 19.13 0.91 23.47
C PRO A 157 20.32 1.23 22.57
N ILE A 158 20.30 0.90 21.28
CA ILE A 158 21.43 1.01 20.35
C ILE A 158 21.27 2.16 19.35
N SER A 159 22.37 2.45 18.64
CA SER A 159 22.39 3.34 17.46
C SER A 159 22.79 2.59 16.19
N TYR A 160 22.63 3.24 15.03
CA TYR A 160 23.10 2.65 13.77
C TYR A 160 24.61 2.52 13.70
N ALA A 161 25.37 3.29 14.50
CA ALA A 161 26.81 3.14 14.59
C ALA A 161 27.23 1.80 15.21
N ASP A 162 26.36 1.18 16.00
CA ASP A 162 26.62 -0.14 16.58
C ASP A 162 26.65 -1.24 15.52
N ILE A 163 26.07 -1.02 14.34
CA ILE A 163 26.10 -1.96 13.21
C ILE A 163 27.55 -2.21 12.78
N GLU A 164 28.39 -1.18 12.77
CA GLU A 164 29.80 -1.30 12.38
C GLU A 164 30.70 -1.82 13.50
N LEU A 165 30.16 -2.10 14.68
CA LEU A 165 30.88 -2.64 15.84
C LEU A 165 30.46 -4.08 16.18
N ALA A 166 29.35 -4.56 15.64
CA ALA A 166 28.82 -5.90 15.92
C ALA A 166 29.55 -6.98 15.12
N ASP A 167 29.72 -8.14 15.72
CA ASP A 167 30.26 -9.33 15.04
C ASP A 167 29.25 -10.48 14.92
N CYS A 168 28.02 -10.31 15.46
CA CYS A 168 26.92 -11.21 15.24
C CYS A 168 25.59 -10.46 15.10
N PHE A 169 24.82 -10.77 14.04
CA PHE A 169 23.47 -10.27 13.80
C PHE A 169 22.47 -11.42 13.79
N LEU A 170 21.39 -11.28 14.54
CA LEU A 170 20.20 -12.12 14.46
C LEU A 170 19.06 -11.29 13.87
N ILE A 171 18.66 -11.58 12.64
CA ILE A 171 17.56 -10.91 11.94
C ILE A 171 16.36 -11.85 11.95
N THR A 172 15.27 -11.47 12.65
CA THR A 172 14.12 -12.35 12.83
C THR A 172 12.80 -11.67 12.49
N GLY A 173 11.93 -12.36 11.73
CA GLY A 173 10.64 -11.80 11.30
C GLY A 173 10.78 -10.46 10.56
N ALA A 174 11.89 -10.27 9.87
CA ALA A 174 12.25 -9.05 9.16
C ALA A 174 12.99 -9.36 7.87
N ASN A 175 12.74 -8.56 6.82
CA ASN A 175 13.53 -8.55 5.59
C ASN A 175 14.10 -7.15 5.37
N PRO A 176 15.15 -6.74 6.10
CA PRO A 176 15.72 -5.41 6.00
C PRO A 176 16.28 -5.10 4.61
N ALA A 177 16.70 -6.07 3.83
CA ALA A 177 17.10 -5.89 2.43
C ALA A 177 15.99 -5.18 1.60
N TRP A 178 14.72 -5.39 1.94
CA TRP A 178 13.57 -4.76 1.28
C TRP A 178 12.95 -3.60 2.08
N CYS A 179 12.82 -3.78 3.39
CA CYS A 179 12.07 -2.85 4.24
C CYS A 179 12.92 -1.72 4.82
N HIS A 180 14.21 -1.96 5.09
CA HIS A 180 15.18 -1.02 5.62
C HIS A 180 16.51 -1.10 4.85
N PRO A 181 16.51 -0.90 3.51
CA PRO A 181 17.63 -1.27 2.66
C PRO A 181 18.95 -0.59 3.01
N ILE A 182 18.91 0.62 3.56
CA ILE A 182 20.13 1.35 3.92
C ILE A 182 20.81 0.73 5.16
N LEU A 183 20.04 0.30 6.16
CA LEU A 183 20.60 -0.42 7.29
C LEU A 183 21.18 -1.77 6.85
N PHE A 184 20.50 -2.47 5.96
CA PHE A 184 20.99 -3.73 5.43
C PHE A 184 22.31 -3.55 4.64
N ARG A 185 22.41 -2.51 3.81
CA ARG A 185 23.66 -2.17 3.12
C ARG A 185 24.81 -1.84 4.08
N ARG A 186 24.52 -1.22 5.23
CA ARG A 186 25.56 -1.02 6.27
C ARG A 186 26.04 -2.34 6.83
N ILE A 187 25.13 -3.32 7.05
CA ILE A 187 25.49 -4.69 7.46
C ILE A 187 26.33 -5.38 6.39
N GLU A 188 25.92 -5.31 5.11
CA GLU A 188 26.67 -5.86 3.97
C GLU A 188 28.09 -5.28 3.92
N GLN A 189 28.21 -3.96 3.92
CA GLN A 189 29.51 -3.26 3.91
C GLN A 189 30.37 -3.56 5.14
N HIS A 190 29.74 -3.75 6.30
CA HIS A 190 30.44 -4.15 7.52
C HIS A 190 30.99 -5.57 7.39
N LYS A 191 30.16 -6.51 6.93
CA LYS A 191 30.58 -7.91 6.71
C LYS A 191 31.67 -8.04 5.65
N ASP A 192 31.62 -7.25 4.57
CA ASP A 192 32.66 -7.22 3.54
C ASP A 192 34.02 -6.83 4.11
N LYS A 193 34.03 -5.88 5.05
CA LYS A 193 35.25 -5.45 5.76
C LYS A 193 35.67 -6.42 6.88
N ASN A 194 34.70 -7.11 7.47
CA ASN A 194 34.85 -8.02 8.59
C ASN A 194 34.24 -9.40 8.27
N PRO A 195 34.86 -10.25 7.44
CA PRO A 195 34.26 -11.50 6.94
C PRO A 195 33.88 -12.50 8.03
N ASN A 196 34.45 -12.38 9.22
CA ASN A 196 34.12 -13.23 10.36
C ASN A 196 32.77 -12.90 11.02
N THR A 197 32.19 -11.72 10.75
CA THR A 197 30.86 -11.34 11.21
C THR A 197 29.83 -12.40 10.83
N LYS A 198 28.99 -12.82 11.78
CA LYS A 198 27.97 -13.84 11.56
C LYS A 198 26.59 -13.21 11.39
N ILE A 199 25.86 -13.68 10.39
CA ILE A 199 24.50 -13.25 10.13
C ILE A 199 23.58 -14.46 10.19
N ILE A 200 22.64 -14.43 11.14
CA ILE A 200 21.59 -15.44 11.32
C ILE A 200 20.27 -14.82 10.89
N VAL A 201 19.53 -15.48 10.03
CA VAL A 201 18.17 -15.05 9.66
C VAL A 201 17.16 -16.11 10.08
N ILE A 202 16.10 -15.66 10.77
CA ILE A 202 14.95 -16.49 11.16
C ILE A 202 13.71 -15.96 10.42
N ASP A 203 13.27 -16.69 9.40
CA ASP A 203 12.11 -16.33 8.59
C ASP A 203 11.54 -17.59 7.91
N PRO A 204 10.22 -17.78 7.83
CA PRO A 204 9.60 -18.91 7.10
C PRO A 204 9.88 -18.87 5.59
N ARG A 205 10.30 -17.72 5.05
CA ARG A 205 10.68 -17.49 3.65
C ARG A 205 12.18 -17.30 3.52
N LYS A 206 12.76 -17.85 2.47
CA LYS A 206 14.13 -17.55 2.06
C LYS A 206 14.13 -16.20 1.33
N THR A 207 14.24 -15.12 2.11
CA THR A 207 14.23 -13.72 1.64
C THR A 207 15.61 -13.30 1.15
N ASP A 208 15.72 -12.11 0.52
CA ASP A 208 17.04 -11.56 0.14
C ASP A 208 17.98 -11.40 1.34
N SER A 209 17.44 -11.04 2.51
CA SER A 209 18.22 -11.02 3.75
C SER A 209 18.71 -12.44 4.14
N ALA A 210 17.89 -13.47 3.93
CA ALA A 210 18.28 -14.86 4.20
C ALA A 210 19.28 -15.40 3.18
N ASN A 211 19.25 -14.92 1.93
CA ASN A 211 20.24 -15.28 0.92
C ASN A 211 21.65 -14.76 1.26
N PHE A 212 21.75 -13.66 2.00
CA PHE A 212 23.03 -13.08 2.45
C PHE A 212 23.51 -13.67 3.80
N ALA A 213 22.67 -14.42 4.50
CA ALA A 213 22.97 -14.95 5.83
C ALA A 213 23.95 -16.13 5.80
N ASP A 214 24.79 -16.24 6.85
CA ASP A 214 25.61 -17.45 7.11
C ASP A 214 24.74 -18.62 7.56
N LEU A 215 23.58 -18.33 8.16
CA LEU A 215 22.67 -19.35 8.66
C LEU A 215 21.22 -18.87 8.55
N HIS A 216 20.41 -19.63 7.82
CA HIS A 216 18.96 -19.40 7.74
C HIS A 216 18.21 -20.48 8.52
N LEU A 217 17.53 -20.08 9.58
CA LEU A 217 16.64 -20.92 10.35
C LEU A 217 15.22 -20.76 9.83
N GLN A 218 14.85 -21.58 8.85
CA GLN A 218 13.52 -21.53 8.21
C GLN A 218 12.48 -22.21 9.09
N LEU A 219 11.95 -21.49 10.09
CA LEU A 219 10.98 -22.03 11.04
C LEU A 219 9.58 -22.17 10.43
N LEU A 220 8.73 -22.95 11.08
CA LEU A 220 7.29 -22.93 10.86
C LEU A 220 6.67 -21.69 11.53
N PRO A 221 5.75 -20.95 10.88
CA PRO A 221 5.09 -19.81 11.50
C PRO A 221 4.45 -20.15 12.85
N GLY A 222 4.60 -19.26 13.83
CA GLY A 222 4.03 -19.41 15.16
C GLY A 222 4.91 -20.19 16.14
N THR A 223 6.10 -20.64 15.76
CA THR A 223 7.02 -21.40 16.62
C THR A 223 8.22 -20.60 17.12
N ASP A 224 8.16 -19.28 17.00
CA ASP A 224 9.25 -18.37 17.33
C ASP A 224 9.71 -18.50 18.80
N ILE A 225 8.79 -18.51 19.74
CA ILE A 225 9.10 -18.61 21.19
C ILE A 225 9.81 -19.93 21.52
N ILE A 226 9.35 -21.02 20.89
CA ILE A 226 9.99 -22.34 21.05
C ILE A 226 11.43 -22.30 20.58
N LEU A 227 11.68 -21.65 19.43
CA LEU A 227 13.02 -21.53 18.86
C LEU A 227 13.94 -20.67 19.73
N TYR A 228 13.45 -19.50 20.22
CA TYR A 228 14.26 -18.64 21.08
C TYR A 228 14.57 -19.29 22.42
N ASN A 229 13.61 -19.99 23.01
CA ASN A 229 13.84 -20.78 24.22
C ASN A 229 14.87 -21.90 23.99
N ALA A 230 14.85 -22.55 22.81
CA ALA A 230 15.85 -23.54 22.45
C ALA A 230 17.26 -22.94 22.28
N LEU A 231 17.35 -21.72 21.72
CA LEU A 231 18.61 -20.95 21.67
C LEU A 231 19.11 -20.63 23.07
N GLY A 232 18.25 -20.08 23.95
CA GLY A 232 18.59 -19.78 25.34
C GLY A 232 19.05 -21.03 26.10
N ARG A 233 18.38 -22.19 25.91
CA ARG A 233 18.78 -23.47 26.44
C ARG A 233 20.18 -23.89 25.97
N CYS A 234 20.49 -23.71 24.67
CA CYS A 234 21.81 -24.02 24.12
C CYS A 234 22.89 -23.13 24.70
N LEU A 235 22.66 -21.82 24.78
CA LEU A 235 23.56 -20.84 25.39
C LEU A 235 23.88 -21.25 26.84
N TYR A 236 22.85 -21.50 27.64
CA TYR A 236 23.03 -21.92 29.04
C TYR A 236 23.84 -23.22 29.18
N LYS A 237 23.50 -24.28 28.42
CA LYS A 237 24.18 -25.58 28.51
C LYS A 237 25.62 -25.54 28.06
N ARG A 238 26.01 -24.54 27.24
CA ARG A 238 27.39 -24.39 26.76
C ARG A 238 28.20 -23.41 27.59
N GLY A 239 27.61 -22.83 28.65
CA GLY A 239 28.26 -21.80 29.48
C GLY A 239 28.50 -20.49 28.71
N LEU A 240 27.73 -20.22 27.66
CA LEU A 240 27.83 -19.01 26.83
C LEU A 240 26.84 -17.95 27.33
N ILE A 241 26.85 -17.68 28.62
CA ILE A 241 25.98 -16.73 29.33
C ILE A 241 26.87 -15.74 30.11
N ASP A 242 26.35 -14.54 30.36
CA ASP A 242 27.02 -13.51 31.16
C ASP A 242 26.44 -13.57 32.60
N GLU A 243 27.08 -14.39 33.46
CA GLU A 243 26.60 -14.60 34.84
C GLU A 243 26.72 -13.31 35.67
N ASP A 244 27.73 -12.49 35.45
CA ASP A 244 27.88 -11.21 36.15
C ASP A 244 26.75 -10.25 35.84
N PHE A 245 26.42 -10.08 34.56
CA PHE A 245 25.29 -9.26 34.14
C PHE A 245 23.95 -9.81 34.67
N ILE A 246 23.75 -11.13 34.60
CA ILE A 246 22.54 -11.77 35.10
C ILE A 246 22.35 -11.49 36.59
N ASN A 247 23.38 -11.71 37.40
CA ASN A 247 23.27 -11.60 38.86
C ASN A 247 23.13 -10.13 39.32
N ASN A 248 23.89 -9.23 38.73
CA ASN A 248 23.98 -7.85 39.20
C ASN A 248 22.95 -6.89 38.57
N HIS A 249 22.55 -7.13 37.30
CA HIS A 249 21.77 -6.18 36.51
C HIS A 249 20.43 -6.71 36.01
N THR A 250 20.03 -7.92 36.43
CA THR A 250 18.74 -8.49 36.00
C THR A 250 17.91 -9.08 37.14
N GLU A 251 16.63 -9.33 36.86
CA GLU A 251 15.66 -10.03 37.70
C GLU A 251 14.91 -11.08 36.88
N GLY A 252 14.40 -12.13 37.53
CA GLY A 252 13.54 -13.13 36.90
C GLY A 252 14.27 -14.27 36.17
N PHE A 253 15.58 -14.38 36.31
CA PHE A 253 16.38 -15.38 35.58
C PHE A 253 16.01 -16.83 35.94
N ASP A 254 15.72 -17.14 37.19
CA ASP A 254 15.39 -18.52 37.61
C ASP A 254 14.13 -19.05 36.91
N ASP A 255 13.13 -18.23 36.73
CA ASP A 255 11.91 -18.64 36.03
C ASP A 255 12.17 -18.75 34.50
N TYR A 256 12.98 -17.87 33.94
CA TYR A 256 13.44 -18.02 32.55
C TYR A 256 14.22 -19.33 32.37
N LYS A 257 15.10 -19.67 33.28
CA LYS A 257 15.85 -20.94 33.28
C LYS A 257 14.91 -22.14 33.31
N LYS A 258 13.89 -22.15 34.16
CA LYS A 258 12.85 -23.22 34.17
C LYS A 258 12.18 -23.34 32.79
N GLN A 259 11.80 -22.19 32.19
CA GLN A 259 11.11 -22.17 30.90
C GLN A 259 11.96 -22.72 29.75
N ILE A 260 13.23 -22.32 29.62
CA ILE A 260 14.11 -22.84 28.54
C ILE A 260 14.40 -24.32 28.66
N PHE A 261 14.16 -24.91 29.86
CA PHE A 261 14.30 -26.35 30.10
C PHE A 261 12.97 -27.12 29.99
N SER A 262 11.82 -26.45 29.79
CA SER A 262 10.50 -27.08 29.75
C SER A 262 10.34 -28.07 28.59
N ILE A 263 11.06 -27.87 27.48
CA ILE A 263 11.07 -28.80 26.34
C ILE A 263 12.51 -29.15 25.94
N SER A 264 12.70 -30.34 25.41
CA SER A 264 14.01 -30.78 24.91
C SER A 264 14.36 -30.10 23.58
N LEU A 265 15.66 -30.02 23.23
CA LEU A 265 16.11 -29.50 21.96
C LEU A 265 15.52 -30.29 20.78
N LYS A 266 15.41 -31.63 20.93
CA LYS A 266 14.82 -32.53 19.92
C LYS A 266 13.34 -32.21 19.67
N GLN A 267 12.58 -31.95 20.75
CA GLN A 267 11.18 -31.53 20.64
C GLN A 267 11.06 -30.14 19.96
N ALA A 268 11.88 -29.17 20.38
CA ALA A 268 11.93 -27.86 19.79
C ALA A 268 12.25 -27.92 18.29
N SER A 269 13.27 -28.69 17.90
CA SER A 269 13.63 -28.92 16.51
C SER A 269 12.47 -29.48 15.67
N LYS A 270 11.74 -30.46 16.22
CA LYS A 270 10.59 -31.06 15.53
C LYS A 270 9.45 -30.05 15.38
N LEU A 271 9.13 -29.30 16.43
CA LEU A 271 8.03 -28.30 16.42
C LEU A 271 8.31 -27.11 15.51
N CYS A 272 9.56 -26.60 15.53
CA CYS A 272 9.95 -25.48 14.69
C CYS A 272 10.24 -25.90 13.23
N GLY A 273 10.49 -27.18 12.98
CA GLY A 273 10.94 -27.69 11.70
C GLY A 273 12.37 -27.19 11.33
N VAL A 274 13.21 -26.94 12.35
CA VAL A 274 14.60 -26.47 12.23
C VAL A 274 15.53 -27.52 12.79
N PRO A 275 16.59 -27.96 12.07
CA PRO A 275 17.51 -29.00 12.54
C PRO A 275 18.23 -28.61 13.84
N GLU A 276 18.38 -29.55 14.78
CA GLU A 276 19.09 -29.32 16.05
C GLU A 276 20.49 -28.75 15.86
N LYS A 277 21.22 -29.24 14.84
CA LYS A 277 22.58 -28.77 14.52
C LYS A 277 22.61 -27.26 14.21
N ASP A 278 21.57 -26.77 13.53
CA ASP A 278 21.50 -25.38 13.12
C ASP A 278 21.08 -24.48 14.30
N ILE A 279 20.23 -24.99 15.21
CA ILE A 279 19.89 -24.29 16.47
C ILE A 279 21.15 -24.16 17.35
N ARG A 280 21.96 -25.24 17.49
CA ARG A 280 23.22 -25.21 18.24
C ARG A 280 24.22 -24.23 17.61
N ARG A 281 24.35 -24.26 16.29
CA ARG A 281 25.25 -23.38 15.54
C ARG A 281 24.86 -21.89 15.70
N ALA A 282 23.56 -21.61 15.68
CA ALA A 282 23.06 -20.25 15.95
C ALA A 282 23.40 -19.79 17.37
N ALA A 283 23.22 -20.66 18.36
CA ALA A 283 23.58 -20.36 19.74
C ALA A 283 25.10 -20.12 19.90
N ASP A 284 25.94 -20.89 19.18
CA ASP A 284 27.39 -20.69 19.17
C ASP A 284 27.75 -19.31 18.57
N TYR A 285 27.15 -18.93 17.46
CA TYR A 285 27.40 -17.63 16.85
C TYR A 285 27.02 -16.48 17.79
N ILE A 286 25.87 -16.57 18.48
CA ILE A 286 25.40 -15.58 19.44
C ILE A 286 26.34 -15.54 20.68
N GLY A 287 26.59 -16.68 21.30
CA GLY A 287 27.28 -16.74 22.59
C GLY A 287 28.78 -16.49 22.52
N LEU A 288 29.43 -16.74 21.39
CA LEU A 288 30.85 -16.46 21.17
C LEU A 288 31.12 -15.05 20.64
N SER A 289 30.08 -14.30 20.31
CA SER A 289 30.23 -12.93 19.81
C SER A 289 30.58 -11.93 20.93
N LYS A 290 31.41 -10.95 20.58
CA LYS A 290 31.70 -9.80 21.46
C LYS A 290 30.60 -8.73 21.37
N GLY A 291 30.00 -8.57 20.19
CA GLY A 291 28.93 -7.65 19.92
C GLY A 291 27.79 -8.36 19.19
N PHE A 292 26.66 -8.55 19.85
CA PHE A 292 25.45 -9.20 19.33
C PHE A 292 24.30 -8.23 19.20
N ILE A 293 23.76 -8.09 17.99
CA ILE A 293 22.57 -7.30 17.70
C ILE A 293 21.44 -8.22 17.24
N SER A 294 20.30 -8.18 17.93
CA SER A 294 19.05 -8.80 17.46
C SER A 294 18.16 -7.76 16.79
N MET A 295 17.79 -8.00 15.52
CA MET A 295 16.95 -7.13 14.71
C MET A 295 15.63 -7.79 14.36
N TRP A 296 14.50 -7.12 14.55
CA TRP A 296 13.21 -7.66 14.17
C TRP A 296 12.22 -6.60 13.69
N ALA A 297 11.13 -7.06 13.08
CA ALA A 297 10.05 -6.20 12.61
C ALA A 297 8.70 -6.93 12.71
N MET A 298 7.79 -6.63 11.80
CA MET A 298 6.40 -7.06 11.81
C MET A 298 6.19 -8.57 11.76
N GLY A 299 7.15 -9.36 11.25
CA GLY A 299 7.05 -10.84 11.27
C GLY A 299 7.01 -11.41 12.69
N LEU A 300 7.64 -10.72 13.63
CA LEU A 300 7.59 -11.06 15.05
C LEU A 300 6.38 -10.40 15.74
N ASN A 301 6.21 -9.09 15.51
CA ASN A 301 5.26 -8.26 16.24
C ASN A 301 3.80 -8.56 15.92
N GLN A 302 3.46 -8.75 14.63
CA GLN A 302 2.08 -8.93 14.15
C GLN A 302 1.58 -10.36 14.39
N SER A 303 1.37 -10.74 15.66
CA SER A 303 0.96 -12.06 16.09
C SER A 303 0.10 -11.96 17.35
N VAL A 304 -0.81 -12.90 17.55
CA VAL A 304 -1.61 -13.02 18.80
C VAL A 304 -0.75 -13.23 20.05
N VAL A 305 0.49 -13.61 19.89
CA VAL A 305 1.50 -13.77 20.96
C VAL A 305 2.72 -12.89 20.68
N GLY A 306 2.52 -11.74 20.00
CA GLY A 306 3.58 -10.85 19.59
C GLY A 306 4.41 -10.31 20.74
N THR A 307 3.78 -9.94 21.83
CA THR A 307 4.44 -9.50 23.06
C THR A 307 5.31 -10.60 23.66
N ASP A 308 4.77 -11.81 23.78
CA ASP A 308 5.51 -12.97 24.31
C ASP A 308 6.72 -13.35 23.43
N LYS A 309 6.59 -13.22 22.10
CA LYS A 309 7.73 -13.37 21.16
C LYS A 309 8.83 -12.33 21.43
N ASN A 310 8.45 -11.08 21.70
CA ASN A 310 9.39 -10.03 22.05
C ASN A 310 10.11 -10.35 23.36
N TYR A 311 9.41 -10.81 24.40
CA TYR A 311 10.05 -11.24 25.64
C TYR A 311 11.09 -12.34 25.38
N ALA A 312 10.73 -13.40 24.65
CA ALA A 312 11.64 -14.50 24.37
C ALA A 312 12.88 -14.05 23.59
N LEU A 313 12.74 -13.09 22.65
CA LEU A 313 13.87 -12.54 21.92
C LEU A 313 14.75 -11.65 22.78
N LEU A 314 14.15 -10.74 23.57
CA LEU A 314 14.88 -9.83 24.48
C LEU A 314 15.68 -10.61 25.52
N ASN A 315 15.13 -11.71 26.01
CA ASN A 315 15.83 -12.59 26.96
C ASN A 315 17.15 -13.16 26.40
N LEU A 316 17.32 -13.30 25.08
CA LEU A 316 18.59 -13.69 24.47
C LEU A 316 19.68 -12.63 24.64
N SER A 317 19.31 -11.35 24.55
CA SER A 317 20.24 -10.24 24.83
C SER A 317 20.57 -10.15 26.32
N LEU A 318 19.60 -10.42 27.20
CA LEU A 318 19.84 -10.39 28.64
C LEU A 318 20.73 -11.55 29.11
N ILE A 319 20.48 -12.79 28.69
CA ILE A 319 21.27 -13.94 29.11
C ILE A 319 22.73 -13.86 28.68
N THR A 320 23.01 -13.12 27.59
CA THR A 320 24.36 -12.94 27.05
C THR A 320 24.98 -11.58 27.45
N GLY A 321 24.30 -10.78 28.28
CA GLY A 321 24.77 -9.47 28.72
C GLY A 321 24.98 -8.47 27.57
N GLN A 322 24.24 -8.60 26.49
CA GLN A 322 24.39 -7.82 25.25
C GLN A 322 23.42 -6.63 25.22
N VAL A 323 23.52 -5.76 26.22
CA VAL A 323 22.77 -4.49 26.32
C VAL A 323 23.69 -3.43 26.94
N GLY A 324 23.66 -2.21 26.43
CA GLY A 324 24.48 -1.10 26.92
C GLY A 324 25.98 -1.25 26.61
N LYS A 325 26.34 -2.03 25.62
CA LYS A 325 27.72 -2.21 25.13
C LYS A 325 27.82 -1.77 23.66
N PRO A 326 28.98 -1.30 23.20
CA PRO A 326 29.23 -1.05 21.79
C PRO A 326 28.96 -2.29 20.93
N GLY A 327 28.23 -2.11 19.82
CA GLY A 327 27.89 -3.19 18.90
C GLY A 327 26.90 -4.21 19.43
N SER A 328 26.15 -3.90 20.49
CA SER A 328 25.31 -4.87 21.19
C SER A 328 23.96 -4.31 21.57
N GLY A 329 22.93 -5.11 21.37
CA GLY A 329 21.59 -4.81 21.88
C GLY A 329 20.45 -5.25 21.00
N PRO A 330 19.25 -5.25 21.56
CA PRO A 330 18.03 -5.49 20.80
C PRO A 330 17.61 -4.26 19.99
N PHE A 331 17.26 -4.47 18.72
CA PHE A 331 16.92 -3.41 17.79
C PHE A 331 15.62 -3.69 17.02
N SER A 332 14.52 -3.09 17.45
CA SER A 332 13.27 -3.13 16.74
C SER A 332 13.28 -2.17 15.52
N LEU A 333 13.08 -2.71 14.33
CA LEU A 333 13.14 -1.95 13.08
C LEU A 333 11.80 -1.24 12.81
N THR A 334 11.68 0.00 13.24
CA THR A 334 10.48 0.82 13.07
C THR A 334 10.13 0.99 11.57
N GLY A 335 8.88 0.72 11.21
CA GLY A 335 8.42 0.80 9.84
C GLY A 335 8.26 2.22 9.34
N GLN A 336 7.37 3.00 9.94
CA GLN A 336 7.03 4.35 9.50
C GLN A 336 8.04 5.41 9.97
N PRO A 337 8.17 6.53 9.25
CA PRO A 337 9.28 7.46 9.45
C PRO A 337 9.26 8.18 10.81
N ASN A 338 8.07 8.39 11.40
CA ASN A 338 7.91 9.07 12.68
C ASN A 338 7.04 8.28 13.68
N ALA A 339 6.98 6.97 13.58
CA ALA A 339 6.25 6.16 14.55
C ALA A 339 6.88 6.26 15.95
N MET A 340 8.19 6.52 16.06
CA MET A 340 8.87 6.80 17.33
C MET A 340 8.37 8.12 17.92
N GLY A 341 8.45 9.23 17.19
CA GLY A 341 7.99 10.55 17.65
C GLY A 341 6.51 10.55 18.04
N GLY A 342 5.66 9.82 17.29
CA GLY A 342 4.26 9.67 17.67
C GLY A 342 4.06 8.99 19.04
N ARG A 343 4.93 8.05 19.42
CA ARG A 343 4.91 7.42 20.75
C ARG A 343 5.46 8.34 21.84
N GLU A 344 6.52 9.08 21.52
CA GLU A 344 7.13 10.08 22.44
C GLU A 344 6.09 11.11 22.91
N VAL A 345 5.23 11.58 22.01
CA VAL A 345 4.15 12.52 22.35
C VAL A 345 2.87 11.84 22.85
N GLY A 346 2.87 10.52 23.03
CA GLY A 346 1.73 9.79 23.59
C GLY A 346 0.55 9.56 22.62
N GLY A 347 0.79 9.55 21.31
CA GLY A 347 -0.24 9.48 20.27
C GLY A 347 -0.88 8.09 20.08
N MET A 348 -0.98 7.27 21.14
CA MET A 348 -1.67 5.97 21.17
C MET A 348 -2.66 5.90 22.33
N ALA A 349 -3.68 5.07 22.20
CA ALA A 349 -4.83 5.00 23.11
C ALA A 349 -4.49 4.73 24.58
N ASN A 350 -3.35 4.09 24.83
CA ASN A 350 -2.90 3.69 26.16
C ASN A 350 -1.61 4.41 26.64
N LEU A 351 -1.15 5.44 25.92
CA LEU A 351 0.05 6.18 26.26
C LEU A 351 -0.31 7.62 26.70
N LEU A 352 0.57 8.23 27.51
CA LEU A 352 0.63 9.68 27.73
C LEU A 352 1.85 10.26 27.02
N ALA A 353 1.86 11.58 26.85
CA ALA A 353 3.03 12.29 26.34
C ALA A 353 4.24 12.04 27.24
N VAL A 354 5.42 12.12 26.64
CA VAL A 354 6.74 12.00 27.27
C VAL A 354 6.93 10.70 28.05
N HIS A 355 6.47 9.59 27.47
CA HIS A 355 6.49 8.24 28.02
C HIS A 355 5.83 8.06 29.40
N LYS A 356 5.06 9.05 29.85
CA LYS A 356 4.32 8.96 31.10
C LYS A 356 3.25 7.87 31.03
N ASP A 357 2.96 7.25 32.18
CA ASP A 357 2.00 6.16 32.28
C ASP A 357 0.60 6.71 32.52
N LEU A 358 -0.32 6.36 31.63
CA LEU A 358 -1.74 6.71 31.74
C LEU A 358 -2.41 6.12 33.00
N GLN A 359 -1.91 4.99 33.54
CA GLN A 359 -2.42 4.37 34.74
C GLN A 359 -1.94 5.12 36.01
N ASN A 360 -0.83 5.85 35.94
CA ASN A 360 -0.28 6.60 37.07
C ASN A 360 -1.01 7.95 37.23
N GLU A 361 -1.66 8.16 38.40
CA GLU A 361 -2.40 9.38 38.69
C GLU A 361 -1.51 10.63 38.71
N GLY A 362 -0.30 10.52 39.28
CA GLY A 362 0.70 11.60 39.29
C GLY A 362 1.05 12.07 37.89
N HIS A 363 1.35 11.11 37.01
CA HIS A 363 1.65 11.39 35.60
C HIS A 363 0.48 12.08 34.88
N ARG A 364 -0.75 11.63 35.09
CA ARG A 364 -1.93 12.29 34.50
C ARG A 364 -2.10 13.71 35.02
N ARG A 365 -1.87 13.94 36.31
CA ARG A 365 -1.97 15.26 36.94
C ARG A 365 -0.92 16.23 36.38
N GLU A 366 0.33 15.79 36.25
CA GLU A 366 1.40 16.59 35.64
C GLU A 366 1.08 17.00 34.21
N VAL A 367 0.62 16.06 33.39
CA VAL A 367 0.26 16.32 31.99
C VAL A 367 -0.98 17.23 31.90
N ALA A 368 -1.99 17.03 32.75
CA ALA A 368 -3.17 17.87 32.83
C ALA A 368 -2.80 19.31 33.21
N GLN A 369 -1.98 19.48 34.23
CA GLN A 369 -1.48 20.79 34.68
C GLN A 369 -0.70 21.49 33.56
N PHE A 370 0.18 20.75 32.86
CA PHE A 370 0.98 21.31 31.76
C PHE A 370 0.10 21.79 30.58
N TRP A 371 -0.93 21.04 30.24
CA TRP A 371 -1.87 21.43 29.17
C TRP A 371 -2.96 22.42 29.62
N GLY A 372 -3.01 22.74 30.93
CA GLY A 372 -4.04 23.63 31.47
C GLY A 372 -5.45 23.05 31.41
N VAL A 373 -5.60 21.77 31.66
CA VAL A 373 -6.88 21.05 31.72
C VAL A 373 -7.11 20.47 33.12
N ASP A 374 -8.37 20.26 33.50
CA ASP A 374 -8.71 19.81 34.85
C ASP A 374 -8.23 18.38 35.13
N ASN A 375 -8.38 17.48 34.18
CA ASN A 375 -7.98 16.08 34.30
C ASN A 375 -7.80 15.41 32.94
N ILE A 376 -7.16 14.23 32.95
CA ILE A 376 -7.07 13.30 31.84
C ILE A 376 -7.75 12.01 32.23
N ASN A 377 -8.59 11.44 31.33
CA ASN A 377 -9.31 10.21 31.53
C ASN A 377 -8.32 9.07 31.93
N PRO A 378 -8.51 8.38 33.06
CA PRO A 378 -7.61 7.29 33.48
C PRO A 378 -7.78 5.99 32.67
N LYS A 379 -8.89 5.83 31.94
CA LYS A 379 -9.17 4.61 31.15
C LYS A 379 -8.45 4.68 29.83
N PRO A 380 -7.73 3.63 29.41
CA PRO A 380 -7.24 3.54 28.05
C PRO A 380 -8.36 3.73 27.02
N GLY A 381 -8.04 4.42 25.93
CA GLY A 381 -8.96 4.57 24.82
C GLY A 381 -9.04 3.31 23.96
N LEU A 382 -9.88 3.38 22.93
CA LEU A 382 -10.01 2.32 21.94
C LEU A 382 -8.76 2.29 21.04
N THR A 383 -8.19 1.11 20.85
CA THR A 383 -7.10 0.91 19.90
C THR A 383 -7.60 0.90 18.45
N ALA A 384 -6.70 0.94 17.48
CA ALA A 384 -7.03 1.03 16.06
C ALA A 384 -8.12 0.02 15.61
N THR A 385 -8.00 -1.25 16.00
CA THR A 385 -9.00 -2.28 15.66
C THR A 385 -10.29 -2.10 16.45
N GLU A 386 -10.18 -1.79 17.75
CA GLU A 386 -11.32 -1.60 18.64
C GLU A 386 -12.17 -0.38 18.25
N MET A 387 -11.57 0.68 17.66
CA MET A 387 -12.33 1.82 17.11
C MET A 387 -13.32 1.38 16.03
N PHE A 388 -12.89 0.50 15.11
CA PHE A 388 -13.76 0.01 14.04
C PHE A 388 -14.79 -1.00 14.56
N ASP A 389 -14.46 -1.78 15.58
CA ASP A 389 -15.43 -2.63 16.30
C ASP A 389 -16.51 -1.78 16.96
N ALA A 390 -16.10 -0.67 17.57
CA ALA A 390 -17.01 0.27 18.20
C ALA A 390 -17.89 1.05 17.21
N LEU A 391 -17.36 1.37 16.02
CA LEU A 391 -18.15 1.93 14.92
C LEU A 391 -19.17 0.92 14.39
N GLU A 392 -18.75 -0.34 14.18
CA GLU A 392 -19.64 -1.41 13.71
C GLU A 392 -20.80 -1.64 14.67
N SER A 393 -20.51 -1.68 15.98
CA SER A 393 -21.53 -1.83 17.02
C SER A 393 -22.31 -0.56 17.34
N GLY A 394 -21.93 0.56 16.74
CA GLY A 394 -22.56 1.87 16.98
C GLY A 394 -22.28 2.46 18.37
N LYS A 395 -21.28 2.00 19.10
CA LYS A 395 -20.78 2.66 20.33
C LYS A 395 -20.06 3.94 19.97
N LEU A 396 -19.10 3.87 19.06
CA LEU A 396 -18.46 5.04 18.44
C LEU A 396 -19.38 5.62 17.37
N LYS A 397 -19.52 6.94 17.32
CA LYS A 397 -20.43 7.65 16.40
C LYS A 397 -19.69 8.40 15.30
N ALA A 398 -18.55 9.00 15.63
CA ALA A 398 -17.74 9.73 14.66
C ALA A 398 -16.27 9.32 14.77
N ILE A 399 -15.60 9.36 13.63
CA ILE A 399 -14.17 9.12 13.53
C ILE A 399 -13.53 10.15 12.60
N TRP A 400 -12.36 10.67 13.03
CA TRP A 400 -11.46 11.48 12.22
C TRP A 400 -10.26 10.63 11.86
N ILE A 401 -10.06 10.38 10.56
CA ILE A 401 -8.96 9.58 10.01
C ILE A 401 -7.99 10.52 9.32
N ALA A 402 -6.75 10.62 9.83
CA ALA A 402 -5.73 11.51 9.30
C ALA A 402 -4.57 10.74 8.68
N CYS A 403 -4.33 10.95 7.38
CA CYS A 403 -3.16 10.48 6.63
C CYS A 403 -2.90 8.97 6.72
N THR A 404 -3.97 8.16 6.85
CA THR A 404 -3.89 6.69 6.89
C THR A 404 -5.06 6.04 6.14
N ASN A 405 -4.89 4.78 5.71
CA ASN A 405 -5.86 4.05 4.88
C ASN A 405 -6.29 2.74 5.55
N PRO A 406 -7.21 2.79 6.54
CA PRO A 406 -7.67 1.61 7.28
C PRO A 406 -8.29 0.53 6.40
N LEU A 407 -8.93 0.89 5.28
CA LEU A 407 -9.53 -0.06 4.34
C LEU A 407 -8.53 -0.93 3.56
N VAL A 408 -7.24 -0.66 3.69
CA VAL A 408 -6.18 -1.51 3.16
C VAL A 408 -5.32 -2.07 4.29
N SER A 409 -5.09 -1.28 5.34
CA SER A 409 -4.12 -1.62 6.39
C SER A 409 -4.68 -2.42 7.56
N LEU A 410 -5.99 -2.33 7.85
CA LEU A 410 -6.61 -3.11 8.95
C LEU A 410 -7.03 -4.51 8.51
N PRO A 411 -7.12 -5.46 9.45
CA PRO A 411 -7.55 -6.82 9.15
C PRO A 411 -9.05 -6.89 8.82
N ASN A 412 -9.45 -7.89 8.03
CA ASN A 412 -10.84 -8.12 7.62
C ASN A 412 -11.51 -6.86 7.06
N THR A 413 -11.03 -6.42 5.89
CA THR A 413 -11.40 -5.13 5.30
C THR A 413 -12.89 -4.97 5.02
N HIS A 414 -13.63 -6.06 4.78
CA HIS A 414 -15.09 -6.00 4.63
C HIS A 414 -15.79 -5.56 5.92
N ARG A 415 -15.27 -5.98 7.08
CA ARG A 415 -15.75 -5.51 8.38
C ARG A 415 -15.47 -4.02 8.58
N ILE A 416 -14.30 -3.55 8.16
CA ILE A 416 -13.95 -2.13 8.21
C ILE A 416 -14.88 -1.31 7.31
N GLU A 417 -15.19 -1.78 6.09
CA GLU A 417 -16.18 -1.14 5.22
C GLU A 417 -17.57 -1.01 5.88
N LYS A 418 -18.00 -2.08 6.55
CA LYS A 418 -19.27 -2.08 7.29
C LYS A 418 -19.25 -1.08 8.44
N ALA A 419 -18.17 -1.04 9.21
CA ALA A 419 -17.97 -0.10 10.29
C ALA A 419 -18.03 1.36 9.80
N MET A 420 -17.34 1.66 8.71
CA MET A 420 -17.36 2.99 8.07
C MET A 420 -18.76 3.40 7.60
N LYS A 421 -19.54 2.46 7.07
CA LYS A 421 -20.94 2.70 6.67
C LYS A 421 -21.85 2.98 7.87
N ASN A 422 -21.60 2.36 9.01
CA ASN A 422 -22.41 2.52 10.23
C ASN A 422 -22.07 3.81 10.99
N ALA A 423 -20.88 4.38 10.81
CA ALA A 423 -20.50 5.64 11.46
C ALA A 423 -21.46 6.76 11.09
N LYS A 424 -21.81 7.62 12.06
CA LYS A 424 -22.66 8.78 11.83
C LYS A 424 -21.94 9.91 11.10
N PHE A 425 -20.64 10.04 11.32
CA PHE A 425 -19.81 11.04 10.69
C PHE A 425 -18.36 10.56 10.56
N VAL A 426 -17.83 10.68 9.36
CA VAL A 426 -16.47 10.28 9.01
C VAL A 426 -15.75 11.46 8.39
N VAL A 427 -14.72 11.94 9.06
CA VAL A 427 -13.78 12.93 8.52
C VAL A 427 -12.54 12.18 8.01
N VAL A 428 -12.16 12.44 6.77
CA VAL A 428 -10.92 11.94 6.18
C VAL A 428 -10.04 13.11 5.80
N GLN A 429 -8.91 13.25 6.47
CA GLN A 429 -7.85 14.20 6.20
C GLN A 429 -6.72 13.46 5.51
N ASP A 430 -6.51 13.67 4.22
CA ASP A 430 -5.54 12.90 3.44
C ASP A 430 -4.96 13.75 2.29
N ILE A 431 -3.90 13.26 1.67
CA ILE A 431 -3.23 13.90 0.55
C ILE A 431 -3.73 13.39 -0.81
N SER A 432 -4.39 12.22 -0.88
CA SER A 432 -4.62 11.52 -2.15
C SER A 432 -6.00 10.86 -2.24
N TYR A 433 -6.68 11.05 -3.37
CA TYR A 433 -7.91 10.32 -3.71
C TYR A 433 -7.69 8.82 -3.97
N LYS A 434 -6.44 8.35 -4.04
CA LYS A 434 -6.12 6.92 -4.17
C LYS A 434 -6.24 6.16 -2.85
N SER A 435 -6.53 6.84 -1.75
CA SER A 435 -6.88 6.21 -0.48
C SER A 435 -8.29 5.59 -0.56
N ASP A 436 -8.42 4.30 -0.30
CA ASP A 436 -9.71 3.60 -0.29
C ASP A 436 -10.69 4.20 0.73
N THR A 437 -10.16 4.85 1.76
CA THR A 437 -10.92 5.44 2.86
C THR A 437 -11.73 6.68 2.45
N VAL A 438 -11.23 7.46 1.49
CA VAL A 438 -11.88 8.71 1.03
C VAL A 438 -13.30 8.48 0.53
N VAL A 439 -13.57 7.32 -0.11
CA VAL A 439 -14.90 6.98 -0.62
C VAL A 439 -16.00 6.96 0.45
N TYR A 440 -15.62 6.71 1.70
CA TYR A 440 -16.54 6.60 2.85
C TYR A 440 -16.65 7.89 3.66
N ALA A 441 -15.87 8.93 3.33
CA ALA A 441 -15.89 10.20 4.06
C ALA A 441 -17.20 10.96 3.89
N ASP A 442 -17.67 11.62 4.95
CA ASP A 442 -18.71 12.63 4.93
C ASP A 442 -18.10 14.03 4.76
N LEU A 443 -16.84 14.17 5.17
CA LEU A 443 -16.01 15.37 5.03
C LEU A 443 -14.58 14.94 4.65
N VAL A 444 -14.05 15.53 3.59
CA VAL A 444 -12.67 15.32 3.11
C VAL A 444 -11.90 16.63 3.28
N LEU A 445 -10.75 16.56 3.93
CA LEU A 445 -9.88 17.71 4.20
C LEU A 445 -8.52 17.51 3.51
N PRO A 446 -8.09 18.43 2.65
CA PRO A 446 -6.82 18.33 1.93
C PRO A 446 -5.65 18.64 2.87
N ALA A 447 -4.75 17.65 3.04
CA ALA A 447 -3.56 17.77 3.87
C ALA A 447 -2.31 18.09 3.03
N ALA A 448 -1.39 18.87 3.63
CA ALA A 448 -0.07 19.13 3.10
C ALA A 448 0.83 17.88 3.15
N GLY A 449 1.64 17.69 2.12
CA GLY A 449 2.54 16.57 1.99
C GLY A 449 3.99 16.88 2.41
N TRP A 450 4.89 15.97 2.09
CA TRP A 450 6.33 16.16 2.29
C TRP A 450 6.84 17.37 1.49
N LEU A 451 7.68 18.20 2.11
CA LEU A 451 8.16 19.53 1.67
C LEU A 451 7.12 20.65 1.67
N GLU A 452 5.85 20.38 1.89
CA GLU A 452 4.77 21.38 1.89
C GLU A 452 4.47 21.91 3.30
N LYS A 453 5.08 21.32 4.31
CA LYS A 453 4.98 21.63 5.75
C LYS A 453 6.31 21.40 6.44
N GLU A 454 6.51 22.01 7.60
CA GLU A 454 7.71 21.82 8.43
C GLU A 454 7.41 21.13 9.75
N GLY A 455 8.42 20.58 10.37
CA GLY A 455 8.35 19.91 11.67
C GLY A 455 9.46 18.92 11.89
N THR A 456 9.29 18.03 12.86
CA THR A 456 10.30 17.05 13.25
C THR A 456 9.84 15.60 13.07
N MET A 457 10.81 14.70 12.93
CA MET A 457 10.61 13.25 12.94
C MET A 457 11.69 12.59 13.78
N THR A 458 11.30 11.56 14.55
CA THR A 458 12.24 10.69 15.27
C THR A 458 12.32 9.32 14.60
N ASN A 459 13.52 8.91 14.21
CA ASN A 459 13.78 7.63 13.53
C ASN A 459 13.94 6.44 14.52
N SER A 460 14.22 5.24 13.98
CA SER A 460 14.33 4.00 14.77
C SER A 460 15.48 3.98 15.77
N GLU A 461 16.50 4.83 15.62
CA GLU A 461 17.60 4.97 16.56
C GLU A 461 17.43 6.16 17.51
N ARG A 462 16.21 6.66 17.71
CA ARG A 462 15.90 7.81 18.58
C ARG A 462 16.47 9.16 18.08
N ARG A 463 16.78 9.25 16.78
CA ARG A 463 17.37 10.44 16.18
C ARG A 463 16.28 11.37 15.66
N ILE A 464 16.26 12.58 16.21
CA ILE A 464 15.35 13.66 15.80
C ILE A 464 15.97 14.40 14.61
N SER A 465 15.16 14.62 13.59
CA SER A 465 15.53 15.37 12.38
C SER A 465 14.51 16.45 12.10
N TYR A 466 14.96 17.64 11.69
CA TYR A 466 14.09 18.70 11.18
C TYR A 466 13.76 18.51 9.69
N LEU A 467 12.54 18.75 9.33
CA LEU A 467 12.03 18.73 7.94
C LEU A 467 11.53 20.14 7.58
N PRO A 468 12.18 20.86 6.66
CA PRO A 468 11.77 22.19 6.24
C PRO A 468 10.58 22.15 5.28
N LYS A 469 9.80 23.24 5.28
CA LYS A 469 8.83 23.56 4.22
C LYS A 469 9.55 24.21 3.05
N GLU A 470 9.46 23.63 1.87
CA GLU A 470 10.19 24.05 0.68
C GLU A 470 9.29 24.40 -0.53
N ILE A 471 8.08 23.92 -0.54
CA ILE A 471 7.10 24.18 -1.58
C ILE A 471 5.75 24.55 -0.97
N ASN A 472 4.94 25.28 -1.70
CA ASN A 472 3.58 25.55 -1.28
C ASN A 472 2.70 24.32 -1.49
N PRO A 473 1.78 23.99 -0.55
CA PRO A 473 0.77 22.97 -0.77
C PRO A 473 -0.08 23.30 -2.01
N PRO A 474 -0.48 22.28 -2.79
CA PRO A 474 -1.34 22.50 -3.94
C PRO A 474 -2.79 22.80 -3.53
N GLY A 475 -3.46 23.63 -4.33
CA GLY A 475 -4.84 24.05 -4.05
C GLY A 475 -4.96 24.78 -2.73
N GLU A 476 -5.85 24.33 -1.88
CA GLU A 476 -6.08 24.85 -0.53
C GLU A 476 -5.61 23.88 0.57
N ALA A 477 -4.71 22.92 0.25
CA ALA A 477 -4.20 21.99 1.23
C ALA A 477 -3.43 22.70 2.36
N ARG A 478 -3.59 22.22 3.60
CA ARG A 478 -3.01 22.83 4.81
C ARG A 478 -2.17 21.81 5.59
N PRO A 479 -1.14 22.26 6.32
CA PRO A 479 -0.47 21.45 7.33
C PRO A 479 -1.46 20.87 8.34
N ASP A 480 -1.23 19.64 8.77
CA ASP A 480 -2.13 18.94 9.69
C ASP A 480 -2.27 19.65 11.03
N VAL A 481 -1.20 20.31 11.53
CA VAL A 481 -1.25 21.13 12.75
C VAL A 481 -2.23 22.28 12.63
N GLU A 482 -2.28 22.98 11.47
CA GLU A 482 -3.20 24.09 11.25
C GLU A 482 -4.66 23.60 11.25
N ILE A 483 -4.91 22.45 10.63
CA ILE A 483 -6.24 21.85 10.58
C ILE A 483 -6.74 21.47 11.98
N PHE A 484 -5.90 20.82 12.79
CA PHE A 484 -6.26 20.43 14.16
C PHE A 484 -6.40 21.65 15.08
N CYS A 485 -5.52 22.64 14.97
CA CYS A 485 -5.62 23.88 15.77
C CYS A 485 -6.87 24.70 15.43
N ASP A 486 -7.20 24.84 14.13
CA ASP A 486 -8.42 25.55 13.71
C ASP A 486 -9.68 24.82 14.17
N PHE A 487 -9.73 23.49 14.03
CA PHE A 487 -10.81 22.67 14.58
C PHE A 487 -10.94 22.84 16.10
N ALA A 488 -9.82 22.81 16.85
CA ALA A 488 -9.84 23.00 18.30
C ALA A 488 -10.40 24.38 18.71
N LYS A 489 -10.02 25.45 18.01
CA LYS A 489 -10.56 26.80 18.22
C LYS A 489 -12.07 26.86 17.97
N ARG A 490 -12.56 26.21 16.90
CA ARG A 490 -14.00 26.11 16.58
C ARG A 490 -14.78 25.26 17.58
N MET A 491 -14.10 24.29 18.22
CA MET A 491 -14.66 23.58 19.38
C MET A 491 -14.81 24.50 20.62
N GLY A 492 -14.13 25.64 20.63
CA GLY A 492 -14.12 26.61 21.74
C GLY A 492 -12.99 26.39 22.75
N PHE A 493 -11.99 25.57 22.37
CA PHE A 493 -10.85 25.27 23.24
C PHE A 493 -9.78 26.36 23.16
N ARG A 494 -9.16 26.68 24.33
CA ARG A 494 -8.01 27.58 24.43
C ARG A 494 -6.71 26.75 24.41
N GLY A 495 -5.54 27.40 24.15
CA GLY A 495 -4.25 26.70 24.13
C GLY A 495 -3.87 26.07 22.79
N PHE A 496 -4.50 26.54 21.68
CA PHE A 496 -4.19 26.15 20.32
C PHE A 496 -3.86 27.35 19.42
N ASN A 497 -3.44 28.48 20.02
CA ASN A 497 -3.04 29.69 19.32
C ASN A 497 -1.53 29.76 19.19
N TYR A 498 -0.99 28.97 18.28
CA TYR A 498 0.40 28.98 17.91
C TYR A 498 0.61 29.87 16.68
N ASN A 499 1.67 30.66 16.66
CA ASN A 499 2.04 31.49 15.50
C ASN A 499 2.85 30.69 14.47
N SER A 500 3.55 29.65 14.93
CA SER A 500 4.43 28.83 14.10
C SER A 500 4.54 27.41 14.66
N THR A 501 5.09 26.48 13.86
CA THR A 501 5.22 25.08 14.24
C THR A 501 6.31 24.85 15.30
N ASP A 502 7.34 25.72 15.34
CA ASP A 502 8.39 25.67 16.34
C ASP A 502 7.88 25.93 17.76
N GLU A 503 6.90 26.83 17.96
CA GLU A 503 6.26 27.03 19.27
C GLU A 503 5.62 25.73 19.79
N ILE A 504 5.10 24.88 18.90
CA ILE A 504 4.54 23.58 19.28
C ILE A 504 5.66 22.60 19.70
N TYR A 505 6.77 22.61 18.96
CA TYR A 505 7.92 21.80 19.31
C TYR A 505 8.52 22.24 20.65
N ASP A 506 8.67 23.55 20.89
CA ASP A 506 9.18 24.10 22.14
C ASP A 506 8.29 23.76 23.34
N GLU A 507 6.95 23.78 23.16
CA GLU A 507 6.01 23.30 24.18
C GLU A 507 6.23 21.82 24.50
N TYR A 508 6.37 20.98 23.47
CA TYR A 508 6.66 19.56 23.65
C TYR A 508 8.04 19.36 24.32
N ALA A 509 9.07 20.02 23.84
CA ALA A 509 10.42 19.92 24.40
C ALA A 509 10.47 20.32 25.87
N ALA A 510 9.77 21.41 26.24
CA ALA A 510 9.64 21.83 27.64
C ALA A 510 8.98 20.77 28.53
N MET A 511 8.00 20.05 27.99
CA MET A 511 7.33 18.94 28.70
C MET A 511 8.25 17.76 28.97
N THR A 512 9.28 17.54 28.13
CA THR A 512 10.22 16.42 28.29
C THR A 512 11.25 16.64 29.39
N LYS A 513 11.37 17.87 29.91
CA LYS A 513 12.41 18.24 30.89
C LYS A 513 12.42 17.30 32.09
N GLY A 514 13.60 16.72 32.37
CA GLY A 514 13.82 15.81 33.48
C GLY A 514 13.26 14.40 33.30
N THR A 515 12.73 14.05 32.11
CA THR A 515 12.30 12.67 31.77
C THR A 515 13.44 11.91 31.07
N ASN A 516 13.27 10.62 30.88
CA ASN A 516 14.24 9.78 30.17
C ASN A 516 14.36 10.11 28.65
N ILE A 517 13.43 10.88 28.11
CA ILE A 517 13.45 11.38 26.72
C ILE A 517 13.69 12.90 26.68
N ASP A 518 14.35 13.47 27.65
CA ASP A 518 14.59 14.91 27.78
C ASP A 518 15.22 15.48 26.50
N VAL A 519 14.52 16.39 25.85
CA VAL A 519 14.96 17.17 24.69
C VAL A 519 14.74 18.67 24.91
N SER A 520 14.62 19.10 26.18
CA SER A 520 14.34 20.49 26.55
C SER A 520 15.42 21.49 26.10
N PHE A 521 16.58 21.01 25.68
CA PHE A 521 17.64 21.80 25.08
C PHE A 521 17.70 21.74 23.55
N LEU A 522 16.71 21.11 22.90
CA LEU A 522 16.56 21.14 21.45
C LEU A 522 15.43 22.10 21.04
N ASN A 523 15.67 22.82 19.98
CA ASN A 523 14.71 23.64 19.28
C ASN A 523 15.00 23.58 17.77
N TYR A 524 14.18 24.22 16.96
CA TYR A 524 14.37 24.21 15.50
C TYR A 524 15.70 24.84 15.10
N ASP A 525 16.16 25.91 15.78
CA ASP A 525 17.43 26.55 15.43
C ASP A 525 18.62 25.61 15.63
N ARG A 526 18.65 24.85 16.72
CA ARG A 526 19.69 23.83 16.92
C ARG A 526 19.62 22.73 15.88
N LEU A 527 18.42 22.23 15.58
CA LEU A 527 18.24 21.19 14.58
C LEU A 527 18.61 21.66 13.16
N LYS A 528 18.39 22.94 12.83
CA LYS A 528 18.78 23.53 11.54
C LYS A 528 20.28 23.74 11.43
N ASN A 529 20.93 24.21 12.50
CA ASN A 529 22.31 24.64 12.47
C ASN A 529 23.30 23.53 12.85
N GLU A 530 22.95 22.65 13.79
CA GLU A 530 23.82 21.60 14.32
C GLU A 530 23.50 20.22 13.75
N GLY A 531 22.31 20.05 13.13
CA GLY A 531 21.88 18.82 12.50
C GLY A 531 20.97 17.96 13.38
N THR A 532 21.16 16.64 13.37
CA THR A 532 20.25 15.68 14.01
C THR A 532 20.78 15.17 15.34
N PHE A 533 19.90 14.93 16.32
CA PHE A 533 20.27 14.52 17.67
C PHE A 533 19.52 13.26 18.12
N GLN A 534 20.22 12.38 18.84
CA GLN A 534 19.60 11.23 19.51
C GLN A 534 19.23 11.60 20.95
N TRP A 535 17.95 11.46 21.30
CA TRP A 535 17.55 11.72 22.68
C TRP A 535 18.08 10.64 23.67
N PRO A 536 18.22 10.98 24.97
CA PRO A 536 18.04 12.32 25.58
C PRO A 536 19.13 13.34 25.22
N VAL A 537 18.77 14.65 25.32
CA VAL A 537 19.64 15.80 25.13
C VAL A 537 19.36 16.78 26.28
N ASN A 538 19.93 16.53 27.43
CA ASN A 538 19.58 17.15 28.69
C ASN A 538 20.46 18.35 29.08
N GLU A 539 21.41 18.73 28.22
CA GLU A 539 22.29 19.89 28.39
C GLU A 539 22.54 20.61 27.07
N TYR A 540 22.81 21.89 27.10
CA TYR A 540 23.03 22.71 25.90
C TYR A 540 24.24 22.23 25.06
N ARG A 541 25.32 21.77 25.69
CA ARG A 541 26.51 21.26 24.98
C ARG A 541 26.43 19.76 24.66
N HIS A 542 25.34 19.10 25.01
CA HIS A 542 25.16 17.66 24.77
C HIS A 542 24.93 17.37 23.30
N THR A 543 25.72 16.46 22.73
CA THR A 543 25.67 16.08 21.30
C THR A 543 24.70 14.95 21.00
N GLY A 544 23.87 14.56 21.98
CA GLY A 544 22.95 13.44 21.93
C GLY A 544 23.49 12.18 22.61
N THR A 545 22.60 11.21 22.85
CA THR A 545 22.91 9.94 23.54
C THR A 545 22.79 8.76 22.55
N PRO A 546 23.88 8.35 21.90
CA PRO A 546 23.86 7.27 20.91
C PRO A 546 23.42 5.93 21.48
N ARG A 547 23.78 5.61 22.71
CA ARG A 547 23.50 4.33 23.34
C ARG A 547 22.92 4.54 24.74
N LEU A 548 21.86 3.80 25.07
CA LEU A 548 21.25 3.81 26.40
C LEU A 548 21.80 2.64 27.22
N PHE A 549 21.70 2.79 28.56
CA PHE A 549 22.08 1.77 29.54
C PHE A 549 23.57 1.39 29.54
N GLU A 550 24.46 2.32 29.18
CA GLU A 550 25.91 2.09 29.27
C GLU A 550 26.34 1.92 30.74
N ASP A 551 25.64 2.58 31.65
CA ASP A 551 25.75 2.43 33.09
C ASP A 551 25.06 1.19 33.67
N LYS A 552 24.34 0.43 32.83
CA LYS A 552 23.51 -0.74 33.18
C LYS A 552 22.41 -0.42 34.21
N ILE A 553 21.98 0.84 34.27
CA ILE A 553 20.81 1.28 35.04
C ILE A 553 19.59 1.33 34.13
N PHE A 554 18.61 0.52 34.42
CA PHE A 554 17.39 0.41 33.61
C PHE A 554 16.27 1.25 34.24
N TYR A 555 15.30 1.66 33.43
CA TYR A 555 14.18 2.51 33.86
C TYR A 555 13.07 1.74 34.62
N THR A 556 13.32 0.52 35.03
CA THR A 556 12.46 -0.26 35.92
C THR A 556 12.55 0.26 37.37
N PRO A 557 11.55 -0.03 38.22
CA PRO A 557 11.60 0.38 39.62
C PRO A 557 12.82 -0.15 40.41
N SER A 558 13.30 -1.34 40.05
CA SER A 558 14.50 -1.96 40.63
C SER A 558 15.80 -1.50 40.00
N GLN A 559 15.73 -0.68 38.94
CA GLN A 559 16.85 -0.27 38.09
C GLN A 559 17.58 -1.46 37.41
N LYS A 560 16.94 -2.65 37.40
CA LYS A 560 17.43 -3.86 36.73
C LYS A 560 16.58 -4.26 35.55
N ALA A 561 17.15 -4.87 34.52
CA ALA A 561 16.39 -5.43 33.41
C ALA A 561 15.63 -6.68 33.87
N ILE A 562 14.45 -6.92 33.30
CA ILE A 562 13.55 -8.00 33.74
C ILE A 562 13.49 -9.08 32.67
N PHE A 563 13.83 -10.32 33.05
CA PHE A 563 13.50 -11.51 32.28
C PHE A 563 12.00 -11.74 32.34
N ASN A 564 11.29 -11.39 31.25
CA ASN A 564 9.87 -11.66 31.16
C ASN A 564 9.63 -13.06 30.59
N ILE A 565 8.70 -13.77 31.20
CA ILE A 565 8.39 -15.14 30.82
C ILE A 565 7.19 -15.15 29.89
N PRO A 566 7.32 -15.63 28.63
CA PRO A 566 6.19 -15.86 27.74
C PRO A 566 5.09 -16.68 28.42
N LYS A 567 3.87 -16.18 28.43
CA LYS A 567 2.71 -16.88 29.02
C LYS A 567 2.27 -18.05 28.18
N SER A 568 2.42 -17.97 26.85
CA SER A 568 2.12 -19.06 25.94
C SER A 568 3.34 -19.35 25.07
N ILE A 569 3.74 -20.61 25.03
CA ILE A 569 4.79 -21.12 24.14
C ILE A 569 4.21 -21.39 22.75
N GLU A 570 2.93 -21.72 22.68
CA GLU A 570 2.23 -22.05 21.46
C GLU A 570 1.49 -20.85 20.89
N ASN A 571 1.42 -20.75 19.58
CA ASN A 571 0.59 -19.77 18.90
C ASN A 571 -0.89 -20.10 19.11
N THR A 572 -1.62 -19.18 19.72
CA THR A 572 -3.06 -19.32 20.03
C THR A 572 -3.97 -18.95 18.86
N SER A 573 -3.42 -18.64 17.67
CA SER A 573 -4.18 -18.47 16.42
C SER A 573 -4.91 -19.77 16.02
N VAL A 574 -5.94 -19.61 15.18
CA VAL A 574 -6.66 -20.76 14.60
C VAL A 574 -5.68 -21.59 13.76
N GLN A 575 -5.54 -22.87 14.15
CA GLN A 575 -4.63 -23.80 13.50
C GLN A 575 -5.18 -24.31 12.16
N PRO A 576 -4.32 -24.73 11.21
CA PRO A 576 -4.73 -25.37 9.97
C PRO A 576 -5.66 -26.58 10.21
N ASN A 577 -6.63 -26.74 9.33
CA ASN A 577 -7.59 -27.86 9.32
C ASN A 577 -7.86 -28.29 7.86
N ASP A 578 -8.76 -29.26 7.66
CA ASP A 578 -9.06 -29.78 6.31
C ASP A 578 -9.66 -28.73 5.38
N ASP A 579 -10.45 -27.78 5.89
CA ASP A 579 -11.05 -26.71 5.08
C ASP A 579 -10.02 -25.62 4.72
N PHE A 580 -9.09 -25.33 5.63
CA PHE A 580 -8.07 -24.29 5.50
C PHE A 580 -6.68 -24.84 5.87
N PRO A 581 -6.07 -25.67 4.99
CA PRO A 581 -4.87 -26.46 5.34
C PRO A 581 -3.56 -25.68 5.30
N LEU A 582 -3.55 -24.46 4.77
CA LEU A 582 -2.33 -23.67 4.59
C LEU A 582 -2.32 -22.46 5.51
N ILE A 583 -1.12 -22.04 5.90
CA ILE A 583 -0.89 -20.81 6.67
C ILE A 583 -0.54 -19.68 5.70
N LEU A 584 -1.35 -18.64 5.65
CA LEU A 584 -1.05 -17.40 4.95
C LEU A 584 -0.25 -16.48 5.87
N THR A 585 0.90 -16.03 5.39
CA THR A 585 1.65 -14.90 5.94
C THR A 585 1.63 -13.74 4.95
N THR A 586 1.53 -12.51 5.45
CA THR A 586 1.52 -11.31 4.62
C THR A 586 2.79 -10.50 4.82
N GLY A 587 3.13 -9.62 3.87
CA GLY A 587 4.31 -8.80 4.01
C GLY A 587 4.47 -7.76 2.91
N ARG A 588 5.65 -7.15 2.84
CA ARG A 588 5.99 -6.12 1.86
C ARG A 588 6.72 -6.71 0.66
N VAL A 589 6.63 -6.02 -0.48
CA VAL A 589 7.56 -6.19 -1.60
C VAL A 589 8.58 -5.05 -1.60
N ARG A 590 9.70 -5.24 -2.28
CA ARG A 590 10.89 -4.38 -2.20
C ARG A 590 10.63 -2.90 -2.50
N ASP A 591 9.88 -2.62 -3.58
CA ASP A 591 9.77 -1.28 -4.13
C ASP A 591 8.48 -0.55 -3.73
N GLN A 592 7.58 -1.21 -2.98
CA GLN A 592 6.33 -0.61 -2.56
C GLN A 592 6.35 -0.19 -1.09
N TRP A 593 5.54 0.83 -0.77
CA TRP A 593 5.42 1.37 0.57
C TRP A 593 3.96 1.40 1.01
N HIS A 594 3.65 0.73 2.12
CA HIS A 594 2.31 0.61 2.72
C HIS A 594 1.19 0.43 1.66
N THR A 595 0.24 1.38 1.56
CA THR A 595 -0.92 1.32 0.66
C THR A 595 -0.66 1.95 -0.72
N MET A 596 0.60 2.16 -1.09
CA MET A 596 1.07 2.62 -2.40
C MET A 596 0.65 4.03 -2.81
N THR A 597 0.00 4.83 -1.97
CA THR A 597 -0.40 6.21 -2.32
C THR A 597 0.78 7.09 -2.76
N LYS A 598 1.99 6.82 -2.26
CA LYS A 598 3.24 7.47 -2.69
C LYS A 598 3.96 6.69 -3.81
N THR A 599 4.29 5.42 -3.58
CA THR A 599 5.09 4.61 -4.52
C THR A 599 4.31 4.20 -5.78
N GLY A 600 2.98 4.11 -5.69
CA GLY A 600 2.12 3.80 -6.83
C GLY A 600 2.11 4.88 -7.93
N LYS A 601 2.57 6.12 -7.64
CA LYS A 601 2.78 7.18 -8.64
C LYS A 601 3.98 6.89 -9.56
N VAL A 602 4.95 6.11 -9.10
CA VAL A 602 6.22 5.89 -9.79
C VAL A 602 6.15 4.63 -10.65
N ALA A 603 6.07 4.78 -11.97
CA ALA A 603 5.98 3.65 -12.90
C ALA A 603 7.12 2.64 -12.72
N ARG A 604 8.37 3.13 -12.55
CA ARG A 604 9.56 2.30 -12.34
C ARG A 604 9.45 1.42 -11.08
N LEU A 605 8.82 1.90 -10.00
CA LEU A 605 8.65 1.11 -8.77
C LEU A 605 7.59 0.01 -8.90
N LYS A 606 6.76 0.04 -9.94
CA LYS A 606 5.75 -0.98 -10.22
C LYS A 606 6.26 -2.14 -11.08
N THR A 607 7.45 -2.02 -11.70
CA THR A 607 7.93 -3.00 -12.68
C THR A 607 8.17 -4.40 -12.12
N HIS A 608 8.69 -4.54 -10.90
CA HIS A 608 8.96 -5.85 -10.29
C HIS A 608 7.69 -6.58 -9.84
N TYR A 609 6.71 -5.82 -9.33
CA TYR A 609 5.44 -6.33 -8.83
C TYR A 609 4.32 -5.42 -9.33
N PRO A 610 3.89 -5.55 -10.59
CA PRO A 610 2.78 -4.76 -11.13
C PRO A 610 1.45 -5.13 -10.50
N THR A 611 1.32 -6.38 -10.07
CA THR A 611 0.15 -6.96 -9.38
C THR A 611 0.60 -7.83 -8.22
N PRO A 612 -0.24 -8.07 -7.21
CA PRO A 612 0.09 -9.01 -6.15
C PRO A 612 0.17 -10.44 -6.71
N VAL A 613 1.08 -11.24 -6.15
CA VAL A 613 1.24 -12.65 -6.47
C VAL A 613 1.24 -13.48 -5.20
N LEU A 614 0.67 -14.68 -5.27
CA LEU A 614 0.74 -15.68 -4.21
C LEU A 614 2.01 -16.51 -4.37
N GLU A 615 2.95 -16.43 -3.43
CA GLU A 615 4.05 -17.38 -3.37
C GLU A 615 3.56 -18.68 -2.71
N ILE A 616 3.77 -19.80 -3.39
CA ILE A 616 3.34 -21.14 -2.96
C ILE A 616 4.45 -22.16 -3.20
N ASN A 617 4.64 -23.07 -2.22
CA ASN A 617 5.63 -24.15 -2.34
C ASN A 617 5.26 -25.11 -3.50
N PRO A 618 6.24 -25.65 -4.25
CA PRO A 618 6.00 -26.57 -5.35
C PRO A 618 5.15 -27.81 -4.97
N VAL A 619 5.33 -28.36 -3.77
CA VAL A 619 4.54 -29.50 -3.28
C VAL A 619 3.08 -29.10 -3.08
N ASP A 620 2.83 -27.98 -2.44
CA ASP A 620 1.48 -27.47 -2.21
C ASP A 620 0.80 -27.07 -3.52
N ALA A 621 1.55 -26.48 -4.46
CA ALA A 621 1.06 -26.16 -5.80
C ALA A 621 0.64 -27.43 -6.58
N PHE A 622 1.46 -28.47 -6.53
CA PHE A 622 1.18 -29.75 -7.17
C PHE A 622 -0.09 -30.40 -6.58
N LEU A 623 -0.20 -30.47 -5.25
CA LEU A 623 -1.37 -31.03 -4.57
C LEU A 623 -2.68 -30.31 -4.93
N ASN A 624 -2.63 -28.99 -5.16
CA ASN A 624 -3.75 -28.15 -5.52
C ASN A 624 -3.90 -27.97 -7.05
N LYS A 625 -3.12 -28.71 -7.87
CA LYS A 625 -3.15 -28.63 -9.35
C LYS A 625 -2.92 -27.21 -9.89
N ILE A 626 -2.05 -26.46 -9.24
CA ILE A 626 -1.68 -25.08 -9.58
C ILE A 626 -0.34 -25.10 -10.31
N LYS A 627 -0.25 -24.39 -11.43
CA LYS A 627 0.98 -24.11 -12.16
C LYS A 627 1.43 -22.66 -11.89
N ASP A 628 2.71 -22.41 -12.13
CA ASP A 628 3.24 -21.04 -12.09
C ASP A 628 2.47 -20.13 -13.07
N GLY A 629 2.10 -18.94 -12.63
CA GLY A 629 1.28 -17.98 -13.41
C GLY A 629 -0.23 -18.22 -13.40
N ASP A 630 -0.74 -19.37 -12.94
CA ASP A 630 -2.18 -19.63 -12.83
C ASP A 630 -2.85 -18.58 -11.92
N ILE A 631 -4.07 -18.17 -12.24
CA ILE A 631 -4.90 -17.41 -11.32
C ILE A 631 -5.39 -18.35 -10.22
N THR A 632 -5.11 -18.00 -8.98
CA THR A 632 -5.55 -18.72 -7.80
C THR A 632 -6.69 -18.01 -7.10
N GLU A 633 -7.57 -18.78 -6.48
CA GLU A 633 -8.57 -18.33 -5.52
C GLU A 633 -8.12 -18.77 -4.14
N ILE A 634 -7.90 -17.78 -3.27
CA ILE A 634 -7.48 -17.94 -1.89
C ILE A 634 -8.66 -17.60 -1.01
N LYS A 635 -9.07 -18.52 -0.13
CA LYS A 635 -10.17 -18.32 0.80
C LYS A 635 -9.71 -18.47 2.23
N SER A 636 -10.25 -17.63 3.09
CA SER A 636 -10.24 -17.80 4.55
C SER A 636 -11.67 -17.74 5.08
N LYS A 637 -11.81 -17.87 6.38
CA LYS A 637 -13.11 -17.66 7.05
C LYS A 637 -13.67 -16.23 6.83
N ASN A 638 -12.79 -15.27 6.57
CA ASN A 638 -13.14 -13.84 6.50
C ASN A 638 -13.38 -13.31 5.09
N GLY A 639 -12.87 -13.99 4.07
CA GLY A 639 -13.04 -13.48 2.70
C GLY A 639 -12.27 -14.24 1.64
N LEU A 640 -12.14 -13.60 0.48
CA LEU A 640 -11.66 -14.16 -0.77
C LEU A 640 -10.70 -13.19 -1.45
N VAL A 641 -9.64 -13.74 -2.05
CA VAL A 641 -8.69 -13.01 -2.89
C VAL A 641 -8.37 -13.83 -4.14
N ARG A 642 -8.14 -13.16 -5.27
CA ARG A 642 -7.72 -13.80 -6.51
C ARG A 642 -6.48 -13.13 -7.06
N VAL A 643 -5.40 -13.88 -7.17
CA VAL A 643 -4.10 -13.40 -7.66
C VAL A 643 -3.39 -14.51 -8.44
N ARG A 644 -2.37 -14.16 -9.20
CA ARG A 644 -1.53 -15.14 -9.88
C ARG A 644 -0.65 -15.88 -8.87
N ALA A 645 -0.44 -17.17 -9.11
CA ALA A 645 0.52 -17.98 -8.37
C ALA A 645 1.95 -17.71 -8.86
N LYS A 646 2.87 -17.70 -7.92
CA LYS A 646 4.32 -17.85 -8.13
C LYS A 646 4.76 -19.09 -7.39
N VAL A 647 5.02 -20.16 -8.14
CA VAL A 647 5.51 -21.42 -7.56
C VAL A 647 6.99 -21.27 -7.24
N THR A 648 7.37 -21.41 -5.98
CA THR A 648 8.74 -21.19 -5.52
C THR A 648 9.10 -22.08 -4.33
N ASP A 649 10.34 -22.56 -4.28
CA ASP A 649 10.92 -23.32 -3.16
C ASP A 649 11.43 -22.41 -2.02
N THR A 650 11.37 -21.10 -2.22
CA THR A 650 11.78 -20.13 -1.19
C THR A 650 10.83 -20.05 -0.01
N ILE A 651 9.63 -20.61 -0.13
CA ILE A 651 8.65 -20.69 0.96
C ILE A 651 8.48 -22.15 1.41
N LYS A 652 8.28 -22.35 2.72
CA LYS A 652 8.14 -23.68 3.31
C LYS A 652 6.81 -24.32 2.92
N LYS A 653 6.79 -25.67 2.76
CA LYS A 653 5.55 -26.44 2.57
C LYS A 653 4.55 -26.14 3.69
N GLY A 654 3.27 -26.01 3.34
CA GLY A 654 2.19 -25.65 4.25
C GLY A 654 2.05 -24.15 4.50
N VAL A 655 2.91 -23.32 3.88
CA VAL A 655 2.91 -21.86 4.04
C VAL A 655 2.76 -21.19 2.69
N VAL A 656 1.95 -20.13 2.63
CA VAL A 656 1.82 -19.25 1.47
C VAL A 656 2.05 -17.79 1.85
N PHE A 657 2.52 -16.98 0.90
CA PHE A 657 2.78 -15.57 1.13
C PHE A 657 2.02 -14.70 0.15
N LEU A 658 1.39 -13.63 0.65
CA LEU A 658 0.69 -12.65 -0.16
C LEU A 658 1.10 -11.22 0.23
N PRO A 659 1.52 -10.37 -0.72
CA PRO A 659 1.87 -9.00 -0.41
C PRO A 659 0.66 -8.13 -0.09
N MET A 660 0.82 -7.19 0.88
CA MET A 660 -0.26 -6.43 1.54
C MET A 660 -0.65 -5.11 0.86
N HIS A 661 0.06 -4.65 -0.16
CA HIS A 661 0.06 -3.24 -0.57
C HIS A 661 -1.19 -2.77 -1.33
N TRP A 662 -1.88 -3.68 -2.04
CA TRP A 662 -2.93 -3.34 -2.98
C TRP A 662 -4.27 -3.08 -2.31
N GLY A 663 -4.91 -1.97 -2.73
CA GLY A 663 -6.27 -1.58 -2.37
C GLY A 663 -7.22 -1.62 -3.56
N LYS A 664 -8.50 -1.39 -3.30
CA LYS A 664 -9.56 -1.37 -4.31
C LYS A 664 -9.40 -0.23 -5.31
N GLN A 665 -8.99 0.97 -4.82
CA GLN A 665 -8.79 2.16 -5.66
C GLN A 665 -7.57 2.04 -6.58
N LEU A 666 -6.59 1.24 -6.23
CA LEU A 666 -5.39 1.04 -7.04
C LEU A 666 -5.53 -0.11 -8.03
N GLN A 667 -6.34 -1.12 -7.75
CA GLN A 667 -6.50 -2.27 -8.61
C GLN A 667 -7.89 -2.94 -8.50
N SER A 668 -8.15 -3.71 -7.45
CA SER A 668 -9.39 -4.46 -7.27
C SER A 668 -9.59 -4.88 -5.83
N ASP A 669 -10.84 -5.03 -5.42
CA ASP A 669 -11.18 -5.62 -4.14
C ASP A 669 -10.61 -7.04 -3.96
N LEU A 670 -10.59 -7.82 -5.03
CA LEU A 670 -10.06 -9.19 -5.02
C LEU A 670 -8.52 -9.27 -4.89
N ASN A 671 -7.82 -8.14 -4.84
CA ASN A 671 -6.38 -8.08 -4.66
C ASN A 671 -5.96 -7.63 -3.25
N ARG A 672 -6.90 -7.29 -2.37
CA ARG A 672 -6.61 -6.87 -0.99
C ARG A 672 -6.30 -8.07 -0.10
N ALA A 673 -5.04 -8.24 0.29
CA ALA A 673 -4.60 -9.34 1.17
C ALA A 673 -5.37 -9.37 2.49
N ASN A 674 -5.69 -8.22 3.06
CA ASN A 674 -6.40 -8.11 4.33
C ASN A 674 -7.91 -8.42 4.27
N ASN A 675 -8.45 -8.74 3.10
CA ASN A 675 -9.77 -9.43 3.02
C ASN A 675 -9.72 -10.81 3.70
N LEU A 676 -8.53 -11.44 3.73
CA LEU A 676 -8.34 -12.79 4.26
C LEU A 676 -7.99 -12.81 5.75
N THR A 677 -7.29 -11.77 6.24
CA THR A 677 -6.68 -11.79 7.58
C THR A 677 -7.71 -11.87 8.69
N ASN A 678 -7.34 -12.55 9.79
CA ASN A 678 -8.19 -12.67 10.96
C ASN A 678 -8.20 -11.37 11.79
N THR A 679 -9.14 -11.25 12.73
CA THR A 679 -9.28 -10.08 13.61
C THR A 679 -8.67 -10.30 15.00
N LEU A 680 -7.90 -11.37 15.17
CA LEU A 680 -7.23 -11.65 16.44
C LEU A 680 -6.12 -10.62 16.69
N VAL A 681 -5.94 -10.29 17.96
CA VAL A 681 -4.92 -9.32 18.41
C VAL A 681 -4.13 -9.90 19.57
N ASP A 682 -2.90 -9.44 19.73
CA ASP A 682 -2.13 -9.68 20.95
C ASP A 682 -2.86 -9.10 22.16
N PRO A 683 -3.09 -9.86 23.24
CA PRO A 683 -3.88 -9.40 24.38
C PRO A 683 -3.26 -8.23 25.13
N GLN A 684 -1.95 -8.05 25.10
CA GLN A 684 -1.22 -6.99 25.78
C GLN A 684 -1.04 -5.75 24.91
N SER A 685 -0.48 -5.92 23.71
CA SER A 685 -0.16 -4.84 22.81
C SER A 685 -1.32 -4.40 21.91
N LYS A 686 -2.36 -5.25 21.78
CA LYS A 686 -3.46 -5.08 20.82
C LYS A 686 -3.02 -5.01 19.36
N GLU A 687 -1.82 -5.50 19.04
CA GLU A 687 -1.34 -5.61 17.67
C GLU A 687 -2.06 -6.73 16.92
N PRO A 688 -2.60 -6.51 15.71
CA PRO A 688 -3.31 -7.53 14.95
C PRO A 688 -2.37 -8.60 14.39
N ASP A 689 -2.90 -9.82 14.28
CA ASP A 689 -2.20 -10.96 13.66
C ASP A 689 -2.38 -10.95 12.14
N PHE A 690 -1.35 -10.49 11.46
CA PHE A 690 -1.26 -10.52 9.98
C PHE A 690 -0.38 -11.65 9.45
N LYS A 691 0.22 -12.45 10.33
CA LYS A 691 1.24 -13.42 9.94
C LYS A 691 0.78 -14.86 10.02
N PHE A 692 -0.41 -15.08 10.56
CA PHE A 692 -0.93 -16.41 10.76
C PHE A 692 -2.45 -16.46 10.51
N THR A 693 -2.83 -16.65 9.25
CA THR A 693 -4.23 -16.85 8.86
C THR A 693 -4.35 -18.16 8.10
N THR A 694 -5.28 -19.02 8.49
CA THR A 694 -5.54 -20.29 7.80
C THR A 694 -6.34 -20.06 6.52
N VAL A 695 -5.88 -20.66 5.42
CA VAL A 695 -6.45 -20.47 4.09
C VAL A 695 -6.51 -21.77 3.31
N SER A 696 -7.47 -21.85 2.37
CA SER A 696 -7.43 -22.77 1.25
C SER A 696 -6.98 -22.05 -0.02
N VAL A 697 -6.31 -22.76 -0.91
CA VAL A 697 -5.86 -22.24 -2.20
C VAL A 697 -6.27 -23.22 -3.28
N SER A 698 -6.92 -22.72 -4.32
CA SER A 698 -7.32 -23.53 -5.48
C SER A 698 -7.05 -22.76 -6.77
N LYS A 699 -6.92 -23.49 -7.89
CA LYS A 699 -6.89 -22.86 -9.21
C LYS A 699 -8.26 -22.24 -9.49
N TYR A 700 -8.27 -20.92 -9.76
CA TYR A 700 -9.50 -20.24 -10.16
C TYR A 700 -9.93 -20.68 -11.55
N LYS A 701 -11.11 -21.25 -11.63
CA LYS A 701 -11.78 -21.53 -12.90
C LYS A 701 -12.71 -20.37 -13.19
N LYS A 702 -12.28 -19.47 -14.08
CA LYS A 702 -13.16 -18.39 -14.54
C LYS A 702 -14.43 -19.02 -15.14
N PRO A 703 -15.62 -18.60 -14.71
CA PRO A 703 -16.84 -18.99 -15.43
C PRO A 703 -16.71 -18.61 -16.91
N VAL A 704 -17.17 -19.50 -17.80
CA VAL A 704 -17.21 -19.19 -19.22
C VAL A 704 -18.23 -18.08 -19.44
N GLU A 705 -17.75 -16.90 -19.87
CA GLU A 705 -18.62 -15.77 -20.18
C GLU A 705 -19.09 -15.86 -21.64
N LYS A 706 -20.35 -15.52 -21.88
CA LYS A 706 -20.91 -15.40 -23.21
C LYS A 706 -20.85 -13.96 -23.68
N ILE A 707 -20.03 -13.73 -24.70
CA ILE A 707 -19.84 -12.42 -25.31
C ILE A 707 -20.61 -12.36 -26.63
N ILE A 708 -21.50 -11.40 -26.75
CA ILE A 708 -22.21 -11.14 -28.01
C ILE A 708 -21.61 -9.88 -28.65
N ILE A 709 -21.29 -9.99 -29.93
CA ILE A 709 -20.81 -8.89 -30.76
C ILE A 709 -21.84 -8.60 -31.85
N ALA A 710 -22.41 -7.41 -31.80
CA ALA A 710 -23.32 -6.95 -32.85
C ALA A 710 -22.52 -6.19 -33.91
N GLY A 711 -22.35 -6.82 -35.08
CA GLY A 711 -21.57 -6.34 -36.20
C GLY A 711 -20.27 -7.11 -36.41
N ALA A 712 -19.90 -7.37 -37.70
CA ALA A 712 -18.70 -8.11 -38.10
C ALA A 712 -17.72 -7.24 -38.89
N GLY A 713 -17.57 -5.99 -38.50
CA GLY A 713 -16.62 -5.03 -39.11
C GLY A 713 -15.21 -5.10 -38.51
N ALA A 714 -14.35 -4.15 -38.91
CA ALA A 714 -12.95 -4.07 -38.47
C ALA A 714 -12.80 -3.99 -36.92
N ALA A 715 -13.68 -3.25 -36.25
CA ALA A 715 -13.67 -3.12 -34.78
C ALA A 715 -13.96 -4.47 -34.09
N ALA A 716 -14.95 -5.18 -34.56
CA ALA A 716 -15.29 -6.53 -34.07
C ALA A 716 -14.12 -7.50 -34.27
N PHE A 717 -13.49 -7.49 -35.44
CA PHE A 717 -12.34 -8.32 -35.74
C PHE A 717 -11.16 -8.06 -34.81
N ARG A 718 -10.81 -6.78 -34.63
CA ARG A 718 -9.70 -6.42 -33.74
C ARG A 718 -9.98 -6.74 -32.30
N PHE A 719 -11.23 -6.57 -31.84
CA PHE A 719 -11.63 -7.00 -30.51
C PHE A 719 -11.44 -8.51 -30.33
N VAL A 720 -11.94 -9.32 -31.27
CA VAL A 720 -11.82 -10.80 -31.19
C VAL A 720 -10.35 -11.23 -31.14
N GLN A 721 -9.50 -10.66 -32.00
CA GLN A 721 -8.08 -10.98 -32.02
C GLN A 721 -7.43 -10.70 -30.65
N ASN A 722 -7.51 -9.47 -30.16
CA ASN A 722 -6.89 -9.07 -28.89
C ASN A 722 -7.49 -9.83 -27.71
N TYR A 723 -8.80 -10.13 -27.76
CA TYR A 723 -9.46 -10.88 -26.68
C TYR A 723 -8.93 -12.31 -26.62
N ARG A 724 -8.77 -12.97 -27.77
CA ARG A 724 -8.27 -14.35 -27.85
C ARG A 724 -6.80 -14.50 -27.49
N GLU A 725 -5.99 -13.45 -27.60
CA GLU A 725 -4.62 -13.46 -27.10
C GLU A 725 -4.56 -13.70 -25.57
N ASN A 726 -5.62 -13.34 -24.84
CA ASN A 726 -5.68 -13.41 -23.39
C ASN A 726 -6.78 -14.34 -22.82
N ASN A 727 -7.68 -14.86 -23.67
CA ASN A 727 -8.81 -15.68 -23.23
C ASN A 727 -9.27 -16.64 -24.33
N GLU A 728 -9.05 -17.92 -24.13
CA GLU A 728 -9.42 -18.99 -25.05
C GLU A 728 -10.77 -19.65 -24.70
N VAL A 729 -11.34 -19.36 -23.52
CA VAL A 729 -12.42 -20.16 -22.92
C VAL A 729 -13.81 -19.56 -23.14
N ASP A 730 -13.91 -18.22 -23.11
CA ASP A 730 -15.22 -17.55 -23.23
C ASP A 730 -15.91 -17.79 -24.58
N GLU A 731 -17.21 -17.92 -24.57
CA GLU A 731 -17.99 -18.06 -25.82
C GLU A 731 -18.15 -16.67 -26.47
N ILE A 732 -17.76 -16.57 -27.74
CA ILE A 732 -17.94 -15.37 -28.54
C ILE A 732 -18.93 -15.64 -29.68
N HIS A 733 -20.01 -14.87 -29.70
CA HIS A 733 -21.03 -14.92 -30.77
C HIS A 733 -20.99 -13.61 -31.57
N VAL A 734 -20.76 -13.69 -32.88
CA VAL A 734 -20.72 -12.52 -33.77
C VAL A 734 -21.95 -12.52 -34.66
N PHE A 735 -22.77 -11.52 -34.54
CA PHE A 735 -23.98 -11.33 -35.36
C PHE A 735 -23.69 -10.32 -36.46
N SER A 736 -23.99 -10.67 -37.71
CA SER A 736 -23.74 -9.83 -38.87
C SER A 736 -24.95 -9.76 -39.77
N LYS A 737 -25.36 -8.55 -40.17
CA LYS A 737 -26.38 -8.33 -41.19
C LYS A 737 -25.95 -8.83 -42.58
N GLU A 738 -24.62 -8.94 -42.77
CA GLU A 738 -24.04 -9.38 -44.06
C GLU A 738 -23.66 -10.85 -44.00
N PRO A 739 -23.67 -11.54 -45.15
CA PRO A 739 -23.20 -12.93 -45.21
C PRO A 739 -21.69 -13.05 -45.09
N HIS A 740 -20.96 -11.96 -45.26
CA HIS A 740 -19.50 -11.88 -45.21
C HIS A 740 -19.01 -11.28 -43.93
N LEU A 741 -17.91 -11.84 -43.38
CA LEU A 741 -17.32 -11.43 -42.12
C LEU A 741 -15.90 -10.91 -42.30
N PHE A 742 -15.57 -9.91 -41.49
CA PHE A 742 -14.20 -9.45 -41.26
C PHE A 742 -13.41 -9.16 -42.54
N TYR A 743 -13.95 -8.35 -43.40
CA TYR A 743 -13.28 -7.90 -44.60
C TYR A 743 -12.92 -6.40 -44.53
N ASN A 744 -11.98 -5.96 -45.37
CA ASN A 744 -11.54 -4.57 -45.42
C ASN A 744 -12.46 -3.76 -46.38
N ARG A 745 -13.40 -3.05 -45.78
CA ARG A 745 -14.36 -2.22 -46.56
C ARG A 745 -13.73 -1.01 -47.25
N VAL A 746 -12.57 -0.56 -46.79
CA VAL A 746 -11.84 0.56 -47.39
C VAL A 746 -11.38 0.18 -48.81
N LEU A 747 -11.08 -1.09 -49.05
CA LEU A 747 -10.60 -1.62 -50.34
C LEU A 747 -11.76 -2.08 -51.32
N LEU A 748 -13.00 -1.66 -51.02
CA LEU A 748 -14.10 -1.94 -51.96
C LEU A 748 -13.95 -1.21 -53.32
N PRO A 749 -13.41 0.01 -53.43
CA PRO A 749 -13.11 0.62 -54.69
C PRO A 749 -12.17 -0.20 -55.59
N GLU A 750 -11.09 -0.75 -55.01
CA GLU A 750 -10.12 -1.61 -55.71
C GLU A 750 -10.72 -2.97 -56.14
N TYR A 751 -11.69 -3.45 -55.35
CA TYR A 751 -12.44 -4.61 -55.69
C TYR A 751 -13.38 -4.37 -56.90
N VAL A 752 -14.04 -3.23 -56.93
CA VAL A 752 -14.90 -2.82 -58.07
C VAL A 752 -14.08 -2.67 -59.34
N THR A 753 -12.89 -2.12 -59.25
CA THR A 753 -12.01 -1.92 -60.40
C THR A 753 -11.17 -3.16 -60.78
N GLU A 754 -11.40 -4.29 -60.08
CA GLU A 754 -10.66 -5.55 -60.26
C GLU A 754 -9.13 -5.45 -60.05
N GLU A 755 -8.70 -4.50 -59.29
CA GLU A 755 -7.31 -4.41 -58.85
C GLU A 755 -7.03 -5.42 -57.73
N LEU A 756 -8.05 -5.71 -56.91
CA LEU A 756 -7.99 -6.71 -55.85
C LEU A 756 -9.14 -7.72 -55.99
N SER A 757 -8.82 -8.96 -55.73
CA SER A 757 -9.83 -10.03 -55.64
C SER A 757 -10.58 -9.96 -54.31
N TRP A 758 -11.74 -10.60 -54.21
CA TRP A 758 -12.51 -10.67 -52.96
C TRP A 758 -11.69 -11.31 -51.83
N GLU A 759 -10.92 -12.35 -52.15
CA GLU A 759 -10.07 -13.08 -51.19
C GLU A 759 -9.03 -12.17 -50.56
N GLN A 760 -8.54 -11.17 -51.28
CA GLN A 760 -7.54 -10.20 -50.79
C GLN A 760 -8.14 -9.16 -49.81
N LEU A 761 -9.46 -8.94 -49.91
CA LEU A 761 -10.14 -8.07 -48.94
C LEU A 761 -10.43 -8.75 -47.61
N LEU A 762 -10.45 -10.08 -47.58
CA LEU A 762 -10.74 -10.82 -46.34
C LEU A 762 -9.63 -10.61 -45.32
N LYS A 763 -10.01 -10.25 -44.09
CA LYS A 763 -9.10 -10.08 -42.99
C LYS A 763 -8.68 -11.41 -42.33
N ILE A 764 -9.45 -12.49 -42.62
CA ILE A 764 -9.22 -13.80 -42.04
C ILE A 764 -9.75 -14.89 -42.96
N LYS A 765 -9.02 -15.97 -43.09
CA LYS A 765 -9.46 -17.16 -43.86
C LYS A 765 -10.37 -18.04 -43.00
N LYS A 766 -11.25 -18.81 -43.62
CA LYS A 766 -12.22 -19.68 -42.94
C LYS A 766 -11.56 -20.67 -41.96
N ILE A 767 -10.38 -21.18 -42.28
CA ILE A 767 -9.60 -22.06 -41.41
C ILE A 767 -9.12 -21.37 -40.15
N GLU A 768 -8.78 -20.08 -40.23
CA GLU A 768 -8.33 -19.28 -39.11
C GLU A 768 -9.48 -18.84 -38.21
N LEU A 769 -10.69 -18.65 -38.75
CA LEU A 769 -11.90 -18.41 -37.95
C LEU A 769 -12.15 -19.55 -36.95
N ASN A 770 -11.92 -20.79 -37.35
CA ASN A 770 -12.06 -21.94 -36.44
C ASN A 770 -11.08 -21.92 -35.30
N LYS A 771 -9.88 -21.36 -35.52
CA LYS A 771 -8.84 -21.18 -34.46
C LYS A 771 -9.24 -20.13 -33.44
N LEU A 772 -10.06 -19.14 -33.84
CA LEU A 772 -10.53 -18.09 -32.91
C LEU A 772 -11.67 -18.56 -32.00
N ASN A 773 -12.19 -19.79 -32.20
CA ASN A 773 -13.27 -20.37 -31.39
C ASN A 773 -14.46 -19.40 -31.22
N ILE A 774 -14.97 -18.86 -32.36
CA ILE A 774 -16.13 -17.95 -32.38
C ILE A 774 -17.30 -18.59 -33.09
N LYS A 775 -18.50 -18.33 -32.59
CA LYS A 775 -19.75 -18.71 -33.25
C LYS A 775 -20.25 -17.52 -34.06
N VAL A 776 -20.41 -17.75 -35.33
CA VAL A 776 -20.79 -16.70 -36.27
C VAL A 776 -22.24 -16.88 -36.71
N HIS A 777 -22.97 -15.77 -36.74
CA HIS A 777 -24.37 -15.70 -37.16
C HIS A 777 -24.49 -14.73 -38.36
N PRO A 778 -24.19 -15.21 -39.61
CA PRO A 778 -24.29 -14.38 -40.79
C PRO A 778 -25.75 -14.13 -41.12
N GLU A 779 -26.04 -12.98 -41.75
CA GLU A 779 -27.38 -12.51 -42.13
C GLU A 779 -28.38 -12.37 -40.97
N ILE A 780 -27.84 -12.42 -39.71
CA ILE A 780 -28.65 -12.26 -38.50
C ILE A 780 -28.09 -11.04 -37.72
N PHE A 781 -28.95 -10.07 -37.45
CA PHE A 781 -28.57 -8.87 -36.74
C PHE A 781 -29.37 -8.71 -35.44
N ILE A 782 -28.84 -7.93 -34.51
CA ILE A 782 -29.51 -7.65 -33.24
C ILE A 782 -30.53 -6.52 -33.42
N ASN A 783 -31.79 -6.80 -33.12
CA ASN A 783 -32.90 -5.88 -33.20
C ASN A 783 -33.17 -5.12 -31.92
N LYS A 784 -33.02 -5.81 -30.76
CA LYS A 784 -33.42 -5.27 -29.46
C LYS A 784 -32.42 -5.67 -28.41
N ILE A 785 -32.20 -4.78 -27.45
CA ILE A 785 -31.32 -4.98 -26.30
C ILE A 785 -32.12 -4.74 -25.04
N ASP A 786 -32.19 -5.74 -24.17
CA ASP A 786 -32.67 -5.61 -22.79
C ASP A 786 -31.44 -5.61 -21.85
N GLN A 787 -31.03 -4.42 -21.47
CA GLN A 787 -29.86 -4.19 -20.63
C GLN A 787 -30.02 -4.74 -19.20
N LYS A 788 -31.25 -4.65 -18.68
CA LYS A 788 -31.58 -5.07 -17.33
C LYS A 788 -31.47 -6.59 -17.17
N ASN A 789 -32.00 -7.33 -18.15
CA ASN A 789 -32.00 -8.79 -18.15
C ASN A 789 -30.80 -9.38 -18.88
N LYS A 790 -29.91 -8.56 -19.46
CA LYS A 790 -28.76 -8.96 -20.28
C LYS A 790 -29.16 -9.91 -21.43
N VAL A 791 -30.18 -9.52 -22.17
CA VAL A 791 -30.71 -10.31 -23.33
C VAL A 791 -30.72 -9.44 -24.57
N VAL A 792 -30.29 -10.00 -25.69
CA VAL A 792 -30.54 -9.42 -27.03
C VAL A 792 -31.54 -10.25 -27.79
N THR A 793 -32.32 -9.60 -28.63
CA THR A 793 -33.22 -10.27 -29.59
C THR A 793 -32.66 -10.08 -31.00
N ASP A 794 -32.53 -11.17 -31.75
CA ASP A 794 -32.03 -11.11 -33.12
C ASP A 794 -33.16 -10.84 -34.17
N SER A 795 -32.77 -10.70 -35.43
CA SER A 795 -33.69 -10.41 -36.53
C SER A 795 -34.74 -11.50 -36.78
N ASN A 796 -34.52 -12.72 -36.29
CA ASN A 796 -35.45 -13.83 -36.39
C ASN A 796 -36.38 -13.98 -35.16
N GLY A 797 -36.23 -13.07 -34.19
CA GLY A 797 -36.99 -13.07 -32.94
C GLY A 797 -36.43 -13.96 -31.83
N PHE A 798 -35.30 -14.64 -32.05
CA PHE A 798 -34.66 -15.44 -30.99
C PHE A 798 -33.96 -14.55 -29.97
N THR A 799 -34.02 -14.97 -28.73
CA THR A 799 -33.37 -14.28 -27.63
C THR A 799 -32.05 -14.96 -27.25
N HIS A 800 -31.01 -14.15 -26.98
CA HIS A 800 -29.69 -14.60 -26.58
C HIS A 800 -29.26 -13.88 -25.30
N VAL A 801 -29.01 -14.65 -24.23
CA VAL A 801 -28.45 -14.12 -22.98
C VAL A 801 -26.98 -13.83 -23.20
N PHE A 802 -26.48 -12.75 -22.61
CA PHE A 802 -25.05 -12.36 -22.65
C PHE A 802 -24.53 -11.94 -21.29
N ASP A 803 -23.25 -12.19 -21.06
CA ASP A 803 -22.53 -11.56 -19.96
C ASP A 803 -21.99 -10.20 -20.37
N LYS A 804 -21.51 -10.11 -21.60
CA LYS A 804 -20.98 -8.87 -22.22
C LYS A 804 -21.52 -8.68 -23.63
N LEU A 805 -21.84 -7.44 -23.95
CA LEU A 805 -22.31 -7.04 -25.28
C LEU A 805 -21.37 -5.98 -25.87
N ILE A 806 -20.88 -6.27 -27.07
CA ILE A 806 -20.03 -5.36 -27.86
C ILE A 806 -20.85 -4.82 -29.03
N LEU A 807 -21.04 -3.52 -29.08
CA LEU A 807 -21.72 -2.86 -30.21
C LEU A 807 -20.67 -2.40 -31.22
N ALA A 808 -20.55 -3.13 -32.31
CA ALA A 808 -19.63 -2.85 -33.41
C ALA A 808 -20.39 -2.72 -34.74
N THR A 809 -21.59 -2.12 -34.68
CA THR A 809 -22.57 -2.07 -35.78
C THR A 809 -22.14 -1.22 -36.97
N GLY A 810 -21.08 -0.42 -36.82
CA GLY A 810 -20.58 0.45 -37.90
C GLY A 810 -21.55 1.58 -38.22
N SER A 811 -21.60 1.96 -39.48
CA SER A 811 -22.50 2.98 -40.04
C SER A 811 -23.17 2.50 -41.34
N ARG A 812 -24.22 3.16 -41.74
CA ARG A 812 -24.87 3.00 -43.03
C ARG A 812 -24.65 4.22 -43.91
N ALA A 813 -24.75 4.04 -45.21
CA ALA A 813 -24.69 5.15 -46.16
C ALA A 813 -25.83 6.15 -45.88
N PHE A 814 -25.49 7.44 -45.87
CA PHE A 814 -26.49 8.49 -45.80
C PHE A 814 -27.00 8.74 -47.22
N ILE A 815 -28.30 8.56 -47.42
CA ILE A 815 -29.00 8.85 -48.67
C ILE A 815 -29.87 10.09 -48.40
N PRO A 816 -29.65 11.21 -49.11
CA PRO A 816 -30.53 12.36 -49.02
C PRO A 816 -31.99 11.99 -49.33
N LYS A 817 -32.93 12.63 -48.64
CA LYS A 817 -34.39 12.28 -48.78
C LYS A 817 -34.90 12.41 -50.20
N ASP A 818 -34.33 13.30 -50.99
CA ASP A 818 -34.73 13.63 -52.34
C ASP A 818 -34.09 12.69 -53.41
N VAL A 819 -33.24 11.75 -52.97
CA VAL A 819 -32.59 10.80 -53.86
C VAL A 819 -33.32 9.46 -53.83
N GLN A 820 -33.95 9.12 -54.95
CA GLN A 820 -34.57 7.79 -55.14
C GLN A 820 -33.47 6.78 -55.47
N ILE A 821 -32.91 6.09 -54.45
CA ILE A 821 -31.76 5.19 -54.62
C ILE A 821 -32.09 3.93 -55.44
N ASP A 822 -33.38 3.54 -55.52
CA ASP A 822 -33.87 2.33 -56.20
C ASP A 822 -33.94 2.47 -57.72
N LEU A 823 -33.63 3.63 -58.29
CA LEU A 823 -33.55 3.82 -59.71
C LEU A 823 -32.24 3.20 -60.29
N PRO A 824 -32.31 2.60 -61.47
CA PRO A 824 -31.12 2.04 -62.16
C PRO A 824 -29.95 3.05 -62.22
N GLY A 825 -28.75 2.58 -62.04
CA GLY A 825 -27.54 3.42 -62.09
C GLY A 825 -27.25 4.22 -60.85
N ARG A 826 -27.97 4.03 -59.72
CA ARG A 826 -27.70 4.70 -58.44
C ARG A 826 -27.31 3.69 -57.38
N PHE A 827 -26.15 3.90 -56.74
CA PHE A 827 -25.55 2.95 -55.83
C PHE A 827 -25.02 3.65 -54.57
N THR A 828 -25.00 2.93 -53.48
CA THR A 828 -24.13 3.25 -52.34
C THR A 828 -22.86 2.41 -52.42
N MET A 829 -21.80 2.81 -51.74
CA MET A 829 -20.55 2.05 -51.67
C MET A 829 -20.19 1.82 -50.19
N ARG A 830 -20.85 0.83 -49.59
CA ARG A 830 -20.67 0.58 -48.15
C ARG A 830 -20.33 -0.86 -47.78
N ASN A 831 -20.86 -1.79 -48.52
CA ASN A 831 -20.68 -3.22 -48.29
C ASN A 831 -20.41 -3.95 -49.60
N LYS A 832 -20.10 -5.25 -49.51
CA LYS A 832 -19.82 -6.08 -50.68
C LYS A 832 -20.99 -6.11 -51.70
N SER A 833 -22.23 -6.25 -51.22
CA SER A 833 -23.39 -6.28 -52.14
C SER A 833 -23.55 -4.97 -52.89
N ASP A 834 -23.24 -3.80 -52.27
CA ASP A 834 -23.23 -2.55 -53.00
C ASP A 834 -22.17 -2.56 -54.12
N ALA A 835 -20.97 -3.03 -53.78
CA ALA A 835 -19.87 -3.12 -54.74
C ALA A 835 -20.17 -4.11 -55.90
N ASP A 836 -20.75 -5.28 -55.57
CA ASP A 836 -21.15 -6.27 -56.58
C ASP A 836 -22.26 -5.71 -57.53
N ALA A 837 -23.25 -5.03 -56.96
CA ALA A 837 -24.33 -4.46 -57.76
C ALA A 837 -23.80 -3.33 -58.68
N PHE A 838 -22.86 -2.49 -58.14
CA PHE A 838 -22.26 -1.48 -58.94
C PHE A 838 -21.38 -2.04 -60.07
N LYS A 839 -20.55 -3.04 -59.78
CA LYS A 839 -19.74 -3.77 -60.75
C LYS A 839 -20.58 -4.42 -61.83
N ALA A 840 -21.61 -5.18 -61.48
CA ALA A 840 -22.54 -5.79 -62.44
C ALA A 840 -23.23 -4.77 -63.34
N TYR A 841 -23.58 -3.60 -62.80
CA TYR A 841 -24.16 -2.54 -63.60
C TYR A 841 -23.17 -1.96 -64.61
N LEU A 842 -21.91 -1.70 -64.23
CA LEU A 842 -20.85 -1.22 -65.11
C LEU A 842 -20.61 -2.23 -66.27
N GLU A 843 -20.56 -3.53 -65.94
CA GLU A 843 -20.41 -4.61 -66.96
C GLU A 843 -21.61 -4.67 -67.94
N ALA A 844 -22.84 -4.51 -67.41
CA ALA A 844 -24.05 -4.57 -68.18
C ALA A 844 -24.23 -3.42 -69.23
N THR A 845 -23.50 -2.33 -69.06
CA THR A 845 -23.54 -1.20 -70.01
C THR A 845 -22.93 -1.57 -71.38
N ASN A 846 -22.01 -2.58 -71.40
CA ASN A 846 -21.23 -2.97 -72.59
C ASN A 846 -20.41 -1.79 -73.20
N LEU A 847 -20.13 -0.73 -72.45
CA LEU A 847 -19.34 0.42 -72.84
C LEU A 847 -17.95 0.26 -72.25
N PRO A 848 -16.91 0.68 -73.00
CA PRO A 848 -15.57 0.74 -72.39
C PRO A 848 -15.48 1.81 -71.30
N PRO A 849 -14.62 1.68 -70.32
CA PRO A 849 -14.54 2.60 -69.14
C PRO A 849 -14.42 4.10 -69.52
N GLU A 850 -13.73 4.45 -70.54
CA GLU A 850 -13.56 5.81 -71.06
C GLU A 850 -14.85 6.45 -71.59
N GLU A 851 -15.84 5.64 -71.92
CA GLU A 851 -17.16 6.09 -72.36
C GLU A 851 -18.17 6.13 -71.21
N GLN A 852 -17.87 5.49 -70.09
CA GLN A 852 -18.71 5.50 -68.92
C GLN A 852 -18.40 6.72 -68.02
N HIS A 853 -19.50 7.37 -67.54
CA HIS A 853 -19.41 8.54 -66.66
C HIS A 853 -19.98 8.21 -65.26
N VAL A 854 -19.12 8.26 -64.28
CA VAL A 854 -19.47 8.03 -62.87
C VAL A 854 -19.53 9.36 -62.12
N VAL A 855 -20.69 9.59 -61.52
CA VAL A 855 -20.93 10.75 -60.67
C VAL A 855 -20.89 10.36 -59.21
N ILE A 856 -19.98 10.87 -58.46
CA ILE A 856 -19.83 10.56 -57.01
C ILE A 856 -20.39 11.73 -56.20
N VAL A 857 -21.38 11.47 -55.38
CA VAL A 857 -22.01 12.45 -54.49
C VAL A 857 -21.36 12.34 -53.12
N GLY A 858 -20.51 13.33 -52.78
CA GLY A 858 -19.76 13.40 -51.57
C GLY A 858 -18.24 13.37 -51.76
N GLY A 859 -17.58 14.51 -51.54
CA GLY A 859 -16.11 14.66 -51.64
C GLY A 859 -15.41 14.38 -50.31
N GLY A 860 -15.87 13.40 -49.53
CA GLY A 860 -15.20 12.86 -48.37
C GLY A 860 -14.20 11.74 -48.73
N LEU A 861 -13.47 11.18 -47.79
CA LEU A 861 -12.44 10.16 -48.01
C LEU A 861 -12.90 9.02 -48.93
N LEU A 862 -13.99 8.38 -48.59
CA LEU A 862 -14.50 7.25 -49.36
C LEU A 862 -14.90 7.60 -50.78
N GLY A 863 -15.47 8.81 -51.03
CA GLY A 863 -15.77 9.28 -52.33
C GLY A 863 -14.52 9.56 -53.19
N LEU A 864 -13.48 10.09 -52.58
CA LEU A 864 -12.20 10.34 -53.20
C LEU A 864 -11.43 9.05 -53.52
N GLU A 865 -11.47 8.07 -52.64
CA GLU A 865 -10.87 6.72 -52.85
C GLU A 865 -11.56 6.02 -54.04
N LEU A 866 -12.89 6.02 -54.11
CA LEU A 866 -13.61 5.50 -55.24
C LEU A 866 -13.28 6.26 -56.53
N ALA A 867 -13.24 7.59 -56.48
CA ALA A 867 -12.83 8.46 -57.62
C ALA A 867 -11.44 8.11 -58.10
N ALA A 868 -10.48 7.94 -57.24
CA ALA A 868 -9.12 7.56 -57.59
C ALA A 868 -9.04 6.19 -58.27
N ALA A 869 -9.67 5.17 -57.69
CA ALA A 869 -9.72 3.80 -58.22
C ALA A 869 -10.36 3.80 -59.62
N MET A 870 -11.52 4.43 -59.79
CA MET A 870 -12.20 4.52 -61.09
C MET A 870 -11.40 5.33 -62.13
N LYS A 871 -10.74 6.40 -61.69
CA LYS A 871 -9.86 7.20 -62.58
C LYS A 871 -8.69 6.40 -63.11
N HIS A 872 -8.12 5.53 -62.32
CA HIS A 872 -7.05 4.60 -62.71
C HIS A 872 -7.50 3.66 -63.85
N LYS A 873 -8.77 3.37 -63.96
CA LYS A 873 -9.38 2.56 -65.03
C LYS A 873 -9.92 3.42 -66.17
N ASN A 874 -9.57 4.69 -66.25
CA ASN A 874 -9.95 5.65 -67.29
C ASN A 874 -11.44 6.04 -67.31
N PHE A 875 -12.24 5.78 -66.30
CA PHE A 875 -13.61 6.28 -66.25
C PHE A 875 -13.65 7.82 -66.20
N LYS A 876 -14.71 8.37 -66.76
CA LYS A 876 -15.02 9.82 -66.60
C LYS A 876 -15.64 10.00 -65.21
N ILE A 877 -15.02 10.89 -64.40
CA ILE A 877 -15.45 11.08 -63.01
C ILE A 877 -15.92 12.53 -62.78
N THR A 878 -17.08 12.66 -62.16
CA THR A 878 -17.52 13.94 -61.58
C THR A 878 -17.80 13.77 -60.08
N ILE A 879 -17.24 14.63 -59.28
CA ILE A 879 -17.50 14.66 -57.83
C ILE A 879 -18.43 15.83 -57.52
N VAL A 880 -19.53 15.56 -56.90
CA VAL A 880 -20.49 16.57 -56.47
C VAL A 880 -20.40 16.68 -54.93
N GLN A 881 -19.94 17.87 -54.50
CA GLN A 881 -19.74 18.15 -53.07
C GLN A 881 -20.62 19.36 -52.69
N ARG A 882 -21.34 19.20 -51.56
CA ARG A 882 -22.17 20.28 -51.00
C ARG A 882 -21.36 21.44 -50.45
N ALA A 883 -20.28 21.10 -49.79
CA ALA A 883 -19.39 22.10 -49.15
C ALA A 883 -18.47 22.74 -50.23
N SER A 884 -17.91 23.90 -49.93
CA SER A 884 -16.98 24.64 -50.79
C SER A 884 -15.63 23.96 -51.00
N ARG A 885 -15.36 22.86 -50.34
CA ARG A 885 -14.07 22.14 -50.41
C ARG A 885 -14.22 20.63 -50.18
N LEU A 886 -13.29 19.87 -50.69
CA LEU A 886 -13.17 18.42 -50.44
C LEU A 886 -12.66 18.17 -49.06
N MET A 887 -13.00 17.05 -48.45
CA MET A 887 -12.49 16.60 -47.13
C MET A 887 -12.65 17.65 -46.02
N GLU A 888 -13.72 18.44 -46.05
CA GLU A 888 -13.94 19.59 -45.14
C GLU A 888 -13.78 19.34 -43.64
N ARG A 889 -14.02 18.09 -43.22
CA ARG A 889 -13.90 17.67 -41.83
C ARG A 889 -12.53 17.16 -41.45
N GLN A 890 -11.70 16.80 -42.42
CA GLN A 890 -10.40 16.16 -42.20
C GLN A 890 -9.24 17.05 -42.54
N LEU A 891 -9.42 17.95 -43.52
CA LEU A 891 -8.36 18.81 -44.04
C LEU A 891 -8.69 20.31 -43.79
N ASP A 892 -7.66 21.10 -43.59
CA ASP A 892 -7.76 22.57 -43.59
C ASP A 892 -7.98 23.14 -44.99
N MET A 893 -8.14 24.46 -45.10
CA MET A 893 -8.40 25.13 -46.37
C MET A 893 -7.25 25.01 -47.36
N VAL A 894 -6.01 24.94 -46.92
CA VAL A 894 -4.82 24.84 -47.79
C VAL A 894 -4.69 23.40 -48.28
N SER A 895 -4.71 22.44 -47.41
CA SER A 895 -4.55 21.00 -47.70
C SER A 895 -5.69 20.46 -48.59
N SER A 896 -6.91 21.01 -48.51
CA SER A 896 -8.02 20.56 -49.34
C SER A 896 -8.00 21.10 -50.78
N LYS A 897 -7.05 22.00 -51.09
CA LYS A 897 -6.83 22.52 -52.45
C LYS A 897 -5.73 21.75 -53.21
N LEU A 898 -4.87 21.05 -52.48
CA LEU A 898 -3.88 20.15 -53.05
C LEU A 898 -4.51 18.87 -53.57
#